data_51cfca71140a273d178e35fb820296d6
#
_entry.id   51cfca71140a273d178e35fb820296d6
#
_cell.length_a   1.000
_cell.length_b   1.000
_cell.length_c   1.000
_cell.angle_alpha   90.00
_cell.angle_beta   90.00
_cell.angle_gamma   90.00
#
_symmetry.space_group_name_H-M   'P 1'
#
loop_
_entity.id
_entity.type
_entity.pdbx_description
1 polymer ?
#
loop_
_entity_poly.entity_id
_entity_poly.type
_entity_poly.pdbx_seq_one_letter_code
_entity_poly.pdbx_strand_id
1 'polypeptide(L)'
;MGFNNPDVPWREIERTLSGRRPGGDPRGWWSTGGARRDHRPSDVPEGADGGDSPAWSPRRPAYEPPGNLRRRAGATPYAELHCHSNFSFLDGASHPEELAEEAARLGLEALALTDHDGLYGVVRFAEAARAVGVPTVFGAELSLGLTRPQNGEADPEGDHLLVLARGPEGYARLASTLSAAHLAGGEKGRPDYAGVDWAAAHGGHWVVLTGCRKGAVPRALVRDGPAAAGRELARLVDTFGAGNVVVELCDHGDPLDSARNDALAALAVRAGVGLAATNNVHYATPDRCRLATALAAVRARRGLDDLAGWLPAAGAAHLRSGDEQARRFARWPGAVELAAELGRACAFDLALVAPRLPPFPCPDGLDEMAYLRRVTAEGATRRYGPRGGADPRGDRDRNRRAWAQIDHELAVVEALGFPGYFLVVWDIVEFCRRSNIFCQGRGSAANSAVCYALGITNADAVSLGLLFERFLSPERDGPPDIDIDIESGRREEVIQYVYRRHGRRHAAQVANVISYRARSAVRDMAKALGYSPGQQDAWAKQVDMWATVGSTAAEGGHDIPAPVLALAREVERAPRHLGIHSGGMVICDRPIVEVCPVEWGRFSGRASLRDGIDGGDGRDEVVPLRTVLQWDKDDCAAVGLVKFDLLGLGMLEALHHCVDFVRAAHGVEVDLATIPQDPEVYAMLCRADSVGVFQVESRAQMATLPRLRPETFYDLVVEVALIRPGPIQGGSVHPYIRRRKGLEPVTYLHPLLEPALEKTLGVPLFQEQLMQIAIDVAGFTPAEADELRQAMGSKRSHERMGRLRRR
;
A
#
# COMPACT_ATOMS: atom_id res chain seq x y z
N MET A 1 -2.99 18.41 -0.45
CA MET A 1 -2.24 19.28 -1.38
C MET A 1 -1.44 20.27 -0.55
N GLY A 2 -0.13 20.01 -0.39
CA GLY A 2 0.75 21.01 0.21
C GLY A 2 1.11 22.04 -0.86
N PHE A 3 0.61 23.23 -0.73
CA PHE A 3 1.15 24.35 -1.49
C PHE A 3 2.62 24.50 -1.08
N ASN A 4 3.53 24.31 -2.03
CA ASN A 4 4.88 24.81 -1.89
C ASN A 4 4.82 26.34 -1.92
N ASN A 5 4.61 26.93 -0.74
CA ASN A 5 4.84 28.36 -0.58
C ASN A 5 6.33 28.58 -0.94
N PRO A 6 6.64 29.48 -1.89
CA PRO A 6 8.03 29.87 -2.11
C PRO A 6 8.63 30.36 -0.79
N ASP A 7 9.91 30.12 -0.56
CA ASP A 7 10.67 30.58 0.60
C ASP A 7 10.82 32.12 0.65
N VAL A 8 9.77 32.82 0.30
CA VAL A 8 9.69 34.28 0.21
C VAL A 8 8.60 34.74 1.17
N PRO A 9 8.88 35.70 2.06
CA PRO A 9 7.88 36.27 2.95
C PRO A 9 6.67 36.78 2.16
N TRP A 10 5.46 36.53 2.66
CA TRP A 10 4.21 36.93 1.97
C TRP A 10 4.20 38.39 1.49
N ARG A 11 4.68 39.34 2.31
CA ARG A 11 4.81 40.75 1.95
C ARG A 11 5.74 41.02 0.75
N GLU A 12 6.68 40.12 0.45
CA GLU A 12 7.55 40.23 -0.73
C GLU A 12 6.84 39.69 -1.99
N ILE A 13 6.02 38.63 -1.82
CA ILE A 13 5.13 38.13 -2.87
C ILE A 13 4.11 39.19 -3.22
N GLU A 14 3.45 39.77 -2.21
CA GLU A 14 2.46 40.83 -2.39
C GLU A 14 3.05 42.09 -3.06
N ARG A 15 4.27 42.49 -2.69
CA ARG A 15 5.01 43.59 -3.30
C ARG A 15 5.36 43.33 -4.76
N THR A 16 5.75 42.09 -5.09
CA THR A 16 6.05 41.67 -6.45
C THR A 16 4.78 41.62 -7.31
N LEU A 17 3.70 41.08 -6.77
CA LEU A 17 2.40 41.01 -7.44
C LEU A 17 1.76 42.41 -7.63
N SER A 18 2.04 43.38 -6.74
CA SER A 18 1.56 44.77 -6.85
C SER A 18 2.43 45.65 -7.77
N GLY A 19 3.39 45.07 -8.49
CA GLY A 19 4.26 45.81 -9.44
C GLY A 19 5.30 46.70 -8.78
N ARG A 20 5.47 46.65 -7.45
CA ARG A 20 6.48 47.45 -6.72
C ARG A 20 7.83 46.75 -6.78
N ARG A 21 8.85 47.44 -7.27
CA ARG A 21 10.22 46.87 -7.35
C ARG A 21 10.75 46.45 -5.97
N PRO A 22 11.40 45.30 -5.79
CA PRO A 22 12.08 44.90 -4.58
C PRO A 22 13.06 46.01 -4.17
N GLY A 23 13.04 46.43 -2.92
CA GLY A 23 14.04 47.36 -2.37
C GLY A 23 15.33 46.60 -2.09
N GLY A 24 16.21 46.52 -3.07
CA GLY A 24 17.53 45.88 -2.99
C GLY A 24 18.01 45.59 -4.41
N ASP A 25 19.33 45.36 -4.60
CA ASP A 25 19.95 45.11 -5.88
C ASP A 25 19.16 44.12 -6.74
N PRO A 26 18.68 44.48 -7.94
CA PRO A 26 17.91 43.58 -8.80
C PRO A 26 18.65 42.30 -9.20
N ARG A 27 19.97 42.24 -9.02
CA ARG A 27 20.80 41.07 -9.27
C ARG A 27 20.92 40.11 -8.08
N GLY A 28 20.52 40.51 -6.88
CA GLY A 28 20.75 39.75 -5.65
C GLY A 28 19.81 38.59 -5.41
N TRP A 29 18.59 38.67 -5.82
CA TRP A 29 17.56 37.68 -5.49
C TRP A 29 17.48 36.47 -6.42
N TRP A 30 17.92 36.68 -7.65
CA TRP A 30 17.96 35.61 -8.67
C TRP A 30 19.37 35.05 -8.89
N SER A 31 20.40 35.63 -8.27
CA SER A 31 21.81 35.30 -8.49
C SER A 31 22.61 34.97 -7.24
N THR A 32 22.04 35.04 -6.03
CA THR A 32 22.72 34.53 -4.85
C THR A 32 22.62 33.02 -4.78
N GLY A 33 23.50 32.41 -5.43
CA GLY A 33 24.30 31.24 -5.13
C GLY A 33 23.71 30.02 -4.45
N GLY A 34 22.42 29.84 -4.33
CA GLY A 34 21.82 28.52 -4.33
C GLY A 34 21.40 28.27 -5.76
N ALA A 35 22.15 27.47 -6.52
CA ALA A 35 21.70 26.98 -7.80
C ALA A 35 20.25 26.48 -7.61
N ARG A 36 19.26 27.27 -8.10
CA ARG A 36 17.97 26.69 -8.37
C ARG A 36 18.26 25.57 -9.35
N ARG A 37 18.32 24.37 -8.84
CA ARG A 37 18.21 23.23 -9.73
C ARG A 37 16.88 23.42 -10.41
N ASP A 38 16.90 23.72 -11.68
CA ASP A 38 15.76 23.53 -12.52
C ASP A 38 15.34 22.08 -12.30
N HIS A 39 14.28 21.86 -11.52
CA HIS A 39 13.67 20.55 -11.41
C HIS A 39 13.21 20.17 -12.80
N ARG A 40 14.09 19.51 -13.53
CA ARG A 40 13.75 18.94 -14.82
C ARG A 40 12.73 17.83 -14.55
N PRO A 41 11.80 17.58 -15.47
CA PRO A 41 10.85 16.46 -15.37
C PRO A 41 11.52 15.11 -15.12
N SER A 42 12.84 14.99 -15.37
CA SER A 42 13.66 13.82 -15.06
C SER A 42 13.96 13.61 -13.57
N ASP A 43 13.68 14.59 -12.70
CA ASP A 43 13.96 14.51 -11.26
C ASP A 43 12.79 13.92 -10.46
N VAL A 44 11.65 13.67 -11.10
CA VAL A 44 10.52 12.96 -10.52
C VAL A 44 10.88 11.47 -10.44
N PRO A 45 10.72 10.81 -9.26
CA PRO A 45 11.01 9.40 -9.14
C PRO A 45 10.31 8.56 -10.19
N GLU A 46 10.99 7.56 -10.69
CA GLU A 46 10.47 6.60 -11.66
C GLU A 46 9.21 5.94 -11.11
N GLY A 47 8.10 5.99 -11.86
CA GLY A 47 6.80 5.45 -11.45
C GLY A 47 5.94 6.39 -10.61
N ALA A 48 6.41 7.60 -10.28
CA ALA A 48 5.55 8.65 -9.73
C ALA A 48 4.80 9.35 -10.87
N ASP A 49 3.51 9.51 -10.71
CA ASP A 49 2.68 10.37 -11.55
C ASP A 49 3.00 11.83 -11.17
N GLY A 50 2.94 12.76 -12.12
CA GLY A 50 3.22 14.19 -11.88
C GLY A 50 2.26 14.86 -10.86
N GLY A 51 1.17 14.19 -10.48
CA GLY A 51 0.26 14.60 -9.41
C GLY A 51 0.55 13.95 -8.06
N ASP A 52 1.50 13.00 -8.00
CA ASP A 52 1.79 12.27 -6.77
C ASP A 52 2.58 13.13 -5.77
N SER A 53 2.19 12.99 -4.51
CA SER A 53 2.96 13.54 -3.40
C SER A 53 4.30 12.80 -3.27
N PRO A 54 5.40 13.47 -2.83
CA PRO A 54 6.64 12.80 -2.45
C PRO A 54 6.47 11.71 -1.39
N ALA A 55 5.34 11.70 -0.69
CA ALA A 55 4.95 10.67 0.26
C ALA A 55 4.28 9.45 -0.39
N TRP A 56 3.95 9.52 -1.68
CA TRP A 56 3.36 8.40 -2.41
C TRP A 56 4.36 7.25 -2.56
N SER A 57 3.90 6.02 -2.32
CA SER A 57 4.71 4.83 -2.49
C SER A 57 4.51 4.27 -3.90
N PRO A 58 5.54 4.21 -4.75
CA PRO A 58 5.45 3.58 -6.05
C PRO A 58 5.08 2.10 -5.90
N ARG A 59 4.47 1.51 -6.93
CA ARG A 59 4.22 0.07 -6.97
C ARG A 59 5.55 -0.67 -6.80
N ARG A 60 5.57 -1.65 -5.89
CA ARG A 60 6.74 -2.49 -5.66
C ARG A 60 7.07 -3.28 -6.94
N PRO A 61 8.30 -3.23 -7.47
CA PRO A 61 8.70 -4.09 -8.57
C PRO A 61 8.66 -5.55 -8.11
N ALA A 62 8.39 -6.48 -9.04
CA ALA A 62 8.52 -7.90 -8.75
C ALA A 62 9.95 -8.19 -8.28
N TYR A 63 10.09 -9.06 -7.29
CA TYR A 63 11.39 -9.42 -6.78
C TYR A 63 12.16 -10.23 -7.83
N GLU A 64 13.42 -9.85 -8.04
CA GLU A 64 14.37 -10.55 -8.92
C GLU A 64 15.62 -10.91 -8.11
N PRO A 65 15.96 -12.21 -7.98
CA PRO A 65 17.16 -12.61 -7.25
C PRO A 65 18.42 -12.00 -7.88
N PRO A 66 19.43 -11.62 -7.06
CA PRO A 66 20.73 -11.19 -7.59
C PRO A 66 21.33 -12.24 -8.53
N GLY A 67 21.77 -11.83 -9.73
CA GLY A 67 22.27 -12.75 -10.75
C GLY A 67 23.52 -13.55 -10.34
N ASN A 68 24.23 -13.10 -9.33
CA ASN A 68 25.38 -13.77 -8.74
C ASN A 68 25.05 -14.65 -7.52
N LEU A 69 23.79 -14.67 -7.08
CA LEU A 69 23.38 -15.51 -5.96
C LEU A 69 23.55 -17.00 -6.34
N ARG A 70 24.24 -17.73 -5.49
CA ARG A 70 24.42 -19.17 -5.61
C ARG A 70 23.99 -19.82 -4.30
N ARG A 71 22.99 -20.69 -4.37
CA ARG A 71 22.62 -21.53 -3.23
C ARG A 71 23.75 -22.47 -2.92
N ARG A 72 24.20 -22.48 -1.67
CA ARG A 72 25.22 -23.39 -1.18
C ARG A 72 24.55 -24.65 -0.65
N ALA A 73 25.13 -25.80 -0.92
CA ALA A 73 24.74 -27.01 -0.19
C ALA A 73 25.41 -26.94 1.18
N GLY A 74 24.65 -26.81 2.25
CA GLY A 74 25.16 -26.90 3.62
C GLY A 74 25.58 -28.33 3.91
N ALA A 75 26.72 -28.54 4.61
CA ALA A 75 27.11 -29.85 5.06
C ALA A 75 26.27 -30.31 6.26
N THR A 76 25.88 -29.38 7.12
CA THR A 76 25.00 -29.62 8.29
C THR A 76 23.62 -29.04 8.03
N PRO A 77 22.55 -29.86 8.01
CA PRO A 77 21.18 -29.37 7.91
C PRO A 77 20.84 -28.44 9.09
N TYR A 78 20.31 -27.26 8.79
CA TYR A 78 19.91 -26.30 9.80
C TYR A 78 18.77 -25.40 9.26
N ALA A 79 17.83 -25.07 10.11
CA ALA A 79 16.84 -24.01 9.87
C ALA A 79 16.93 -22.95 10.96
N GLU A 80 16.94 -21.68 10.56
CA GLU A 80 16.80 -20.60 11.55
C GLU A 80 15.30 -20.40 11.86
N LEU A 81 14.95 -20.54 13.13
CA LEU A 81 13.58 -20.52 13.62
C LEU A 81 13.18 -19.23 14.33
N HIS A 82 14.13 -18.32 14.57
CA HIS A 82 13.92 -17.07 15.28
C HIS A 82 14.62 -15.92 14.53
N CYS A 83 13.89 -15.25 13.65
CA CYS A 83 14.43 -14.24 12.78
C CYS A 83 13.48 -13.05 12.59
N HIS A 84 14.00 -11.85 12.85
CA HIS A 84 13.32 -10.57 12.69
C HIS A 84 13.79 -9.85 11.43
N SER A 85 12.86 -9.32 10.66
CA SER A 85 13.14 -8.38 9.58
C SER A 85 13.04 -6.93 10.06
N ASN A 86 13.31 -5.99 9.15
CA ASN A 86 13.06 -4.58 9.41
C ASN A 86 11.56 -4.23 9.53
N PHE A 87 10.66 -5.19 9.33
CA PHE A 87 9.22 -5.06 9.67
C PHE A 87 8.92 -5.30 11.17
N SER A 88 9.93 -5.63 11.98
CA SER A 88 9.89 -5.42 13.43
C SER A 88 10.08 -3.95 13.83
N PHE A 89 9.96 -3.03 12.88
CA PHE A 89 9.99 -1.57 12.98
C PHE A 89 11.02 -1.02 13.98
N LEU A 90 12.22 -0.71 13.48
CA LEU A 90 13.37 -0.21 14.22
C LEU A 90 14.04 -1.27 15.13
N ASP A 91 13.72 -2.54 14.98
CA ASP A 91 14.39 -3.64 15.69
C ASP A 91 15.21 -4.51 14.74
N GLY A 92 14.65 -4.97 13.63
CA GLY A 92 15.40 -5.63 12.55
C GLY A 92 16.08 -4.64 11.59
N ALA A 93 17.22 -5.01 11.02
CA ALA A 93 18.02 -4.16 10.14
C ALA A 93 18.18 -4.70 8.70
N SER A 94 17.51 -5.79 8.35
CA SER A 94 17.51 -6.35 7.00
C SER A 94 16.11 -6.49 6.44
N HIS A 95 15.98 -6.29 5.13
CA HIS A 95 14.72 -6.56 4.43
C HIS A 95 14.44 -8.08 4.41
N PRO A 96 13.16 -8.51 4.34
CA PRO A 96 12.81 -9.92 4.18
C PRO A 96 13.50 -10.59 3.01
N GLU A 97 13.71 -9.87 1.91
CA GLU A 97 14.42 -10.33 0.73
C GLU A 97 15.91 -10.61 1.01
N GLU A 98 16.60 -9.72 1.75
CA GLU A 98 18.00 -9.90 2.13
C GLU A 98 18.19 -11.13 3.04
N LEU A 99 17.23 -11.38 3.93
CA LEU A 99 17.23 -12.56 4.79
C LEU A 99 17.05 -13.85 3.95
N ALA A 100 16.14 -13.85 2.99
CA ALA A 100 15.93 -14.99 2.10
C ALA A 100 17.16 -15.28 1.21
N GLU A 101 17.80 -14.24 0.68
CA GLU A 101 19.03 -14.34 -0.12
C GLU A 101 20.17 -14.93 0.69
N GLU A 102 20.37 -14.44 1.91
CA GLU A 102 21.43 -14.92 2.80
C GLU A 102 21.17 -16.36 3.26
N ALA A 103 19.92 -16.72 3.56
CA ALA A 103 19.55 -18.11 3.88
C ALA A 103 19.86 -19.05 2.71
N ALA A 104 19.60 -18.64 1.47
CA ALA A 104 19.96 -19.41 0.28
C ALA A 104 21.49 -19.52 0.13
N ARG A 105 22.23 -18.43 0.35
CA ARG A 105 23.69 -18.41 0.29
C ARG A 105 24.32 -19.34 1.33
N LEU A 106 23.73 -19.40 2.52
CA LEU A 106 24.20 -20.26 3.63
C LEU A 106 23.71 -21.70 3.50
N GLY A 107 22.75 -22.00 2.60
CA GLY A 107 22.21 -23.34 2.39
C GLY A 107 21.30 -23.82 3.50
N LEU A 108 20.52 -22.93 4.10
CA LEU A 108 19.58 -23.30 5.16
C LEU A 108 18.46 -24.21 4.62
N GLU A 109 18.00 -25.16 5.45
CA GLU A 109 16.89 -26.07 5.16
C GLU A 109 15.55 -25.33 5.11
N ALA A 110 15.38 -24.35 6.01
CA ALA A 110 14.24 -23.43 6.05
C ALA A 110 14.63 -22.15 6.80
N LEU A 111 13.84 -21.10 6.59
CA LEU A 111 13.96 -19.86 7.35
C LEU A 111 12.59 -19.49 7.92
N ALA A 112 12.52 -19.20 9.22
CA ALA A 112 11.36 -18.60 9.83
C ALA A 112 11.43 -17.07 9.75
N LEU A 113 10.29 -16.41 9.56
CA LEU A 113 10.12 -14.99 9.81
C LEU A 113 9.21 -14.82 11.02
N THR A 114 9.72 -14.14 12.07
CA THR A 114 9.08 -14.06 13.40
C THR A 114 9.10 -12.62 13.92
N ASP A 115 8.67 -11.68 13.11
CA ASP A 115 8.60 -10.27 13.47
C ASP A 115 7.74 -10.03 14.72
N HIS A 116 8.02 -8.97 15.49
CA HIS A 116 7.30 -8.64 16.71
C HIS A 116 5.82 -8.33 16.44
N ASP A 117 4.95 -9.03 17.16
CA ASP A 117 3.50 -8.81 17.24
C ASP A 117 2.81 -8.68 15.86
N GLY A 118 3.36 -9.33 14.83
CA GLY A 118 2.78 -9.18 13.51
C GLY A 118 3.34 -10.08 12.41
N LEU A 119 2.63 -10.03 11.27
CA LEU A 119 2.96 -10.74 10.04
C LEU A 119 3.19 -9.73 8.89
N TYR A 120 3.82 -8.59 9.21
CA TYR A 120 3.96 -7.44 8.31
C TYR A 120 4.80 -7.75 7.05
N GLY A 121 5.92 -8.48 7.22
CA GLY A 121 6.88 -8.75 6.16
C GLY A 121 6.70 -10.08 5.42
N VAL A 122 5.70 -10.89 5.79
CA VAL A 122 5.60 -12.29 5.34
C VAL A 122 5.36 -12.46 3.85
N VAL A 123 4.65 -11.54 3.19
CA VAL A 123 4.37 -11.60 1.75
C VAL A 123 5.67 -11.39 0.97
N ARG A 124 6.41 -10.35 1.27
CA ARG A 124 7.73 -10.06 0.67
C ARG A 124 8.71 -11.19 0.91
N PHE A 125 8.72 -11.72 2.13
CA PHE A 125 9.53 -12.88 2.50
C PHE A 125 9.19 -14.12 1.65
N ALA A 126 7.88 -14.44 1.52
CA ALA A 126 7.43 -15.59 0.75
C ALA A 126 7.77 -15.46 -0.75
N GLU A 127 7.60 -14.27 -1.34
CA GLU A 127 7.98 -14.00 -2.74
C GLU A 127 9.49 -14.21 -2.97
N ALA A 128 10.32 -13.61 -2.12
CA ALA A 128 11.77 -13.71 -2.23
C ALA A 128 12.27 -15.14 -1.98
N ALA A 129 11.80 -15.79 -0.91
CA ALA A 129 12.20 -17.14 -0.56
C ALA A 129 11.85 -18.15 -1.65
N ARG A 130 10.64 -18.02 -2.26
CA ARG A 130 10.24 -18.85 -3.41
C ARG A 130 11.19 -18.64 -4.59
N ALA A 131 11.56 -17.41 -4.90
CA ALA A 131 12.44 -17.10 -6.02
C ALA A 131 13.87 -17.66 -5.84
N VAL A 132 14.35 -17.72 -4.58
CA VAL A 132 15.69 -18.26 -4.26
C VAL A 132 15.66 -19.73 -3.78
N GLY A 133 14.47 -20.34 -3.70
CA GLY A 133 14.28 -21.75 -3.37
C GLY A 133 14.51 -22.12 -1.91
N VAL A 134 14.20 -21.21 -0.95
CA VAL A 134 14.27 -21.43 0.50
C VAL A 134 12.87 -21.75 1.04
N PRO A 135 12.64 -22.87 1.73
CA PRO A 135 11.38 -23.16 2.41
C PRO A 135 11.09 -22.14 3.51
N THR A 136 9.82 -21.69 3.60
CA THR A 136 9.39 -20.62 4.51
C THR A 136 8.61 -21.15 5.71
N VAL A 137 8.98 -20.69 6.90
CA VAL A 137 8.21 -20.88 8.13
C VAL A 137 7.67 -19.50 8.57
N PHE A 138 6.40 -19.44 8.91
CA PHE A 138 5.77 -18.21 9.37
C PHE A 138 5.48 -18.29 10.87
N GLY A 139 5.84 -17.24 11.58
CA GLY A 139 5.66 -17.13 13.02
C GLY A 139 5.63 -15.67 13.48
N ALA A 140 5.55 -15.46 14.78
CA ALA A 140 5.67 -14.15 15.40
C ALA A 140 6.26 -14.28 16.80
N GLU A 141 7.03 -13.28 17.23
CA GLU A 141 7.40 -13.11 18.62
C GLU A 141 6.37 -12.20 19.31
N LEU A 142 5.61 -12.76 20.24
CA LEU A 142 4.51 -12.05 20.92
C LEU A 142 5.03 -11.37 22.18
N SER A 143 4.71 -10.08 22.35
CA SER A 143 5.12 -9.26 23.51
C SER A 143 4.04 -9.26 24.57
N LEU A 144 4.12 -10.15 25.54
CA LEU A 144 3.12 -10.35 26.58
C LEU A 144 3.26 -9.31 27.71
N GLY A 145 2.14 -8.77 28.19
CA GLY A 145 2.10 -7.89 29.36
C GLY A 145 2.58 -6.45 29.10
N LEU A 146 2.42 -5.95 27.87
CA LEU A 146 2.71 -4.56 27.56
C LEU A 146 1.74 -3.62 28.28
N THR A 147 2.28 -2.62 28.99
CA THR A 147 1.51 -1.56 29.64
C THR A 147 1.39 -0.30 28.79
N ARG A 148 2.25 -0.15 27.79
CA ARG A 148 2.33 0.99 26.86
C ARG A 148 2.94 0.57 25.51
N PRO A 149 2.80 1.39 24.45
CA PRO A 149 3.48 1.15 23.18
C PRO A 149 5.01 1.12 23.35
N GLN A 150 5.67 0.22 22.62
CA GLN A 150 7.13 -0.03 22.76
C GLN A 150 8.02 1.12 22.28
N ASN A 151 7.48 2.10 21.56
CA ASN A 151 8.25 3.22 21.02
C ASN A 151 8.70 4.21 22.10
N GLY A 152 9.99 4.48 22.13
CA GLY A 152 10.62 5.43 23.04
C GLY A 152 11.35 4.78 24.21
N GLU A 153 11.40 3.45 24.26
CA GLU A 153 12.11 2.67 25.27
C GLU A 153 13.33 1.98 24.66
N ALA A 154 14.43 1.97 25.39
CA ALA A 154 15.66 1.28 24.99
C ALA A 154 15.49 -0.24 25.03
N ASP A 155 14.84 -0.73 26.06
CA ASP A 155 14.47 -2.14 26.24
C ASP A 155 12.97 -2.22 26.58
N PRO A 156 12.09 -2.34 25.55
CA PRO A 156 10.64 -2.35 25.76
C PRO A 156 10.20 -3.42 26.76
N GLU A 157 9.16 -3.14 27.51
CA GLU A 157 8.53 -4.09 28.44
C GLU A 157 7.97 -5.32 27.69
N GLY A 158 7.55 -6.31 28.47
CA GLY A 158 6.89 -7.53 28.00
C GLY A 158 7.77 -8.77 28.06
N ASP A 159 7.12 -9.91 28.24
CA ASP A 159 7.72 -11.23 28.08
C ASP A 159 7.54 -11.67 26.63
N HIS A 160 8.60 -12.21 26.02
CA HIS A 160 8.53 -12.71 24.66
C HIS A 160 8.06 -14.16 24.62
N LEU A 161 7.09 -14.46 23.76
CA LEU A 161 6.65 -15.81 23.45
C LEU A 161 6.79 -16.02 21.93
N LEU A 162 7.71 -16.91 21.55
CA LEU A 162 7.96 -17.20 20.16
C LEU A 162 7.03 -18.31 19.66
N VAL A 163 6.23 -18.03 18.65
CA VAL A 163 5.25 -18.96 18.08
C VAL A 163 5.55 -19.19 16.59
N LEU A 164 5.65 -20.46 16.19
CA LEU A 164 5.75 -20.88 14.78
C LEU A 164 4.46 -21.61 14.38
N ALA A 165 3.92 -21.26 13.23
CA ALA A 165 2.73 -21.86 12.67
C ALA A 165 3.05 -23.22 12.00
N ARG A 166 2.25 -24.26 12.28
CA ARG A 166 2.25 -25.52 11.54
C ARG A 166 1.21 -25.45 10.42
N GLY A 167 1.66 -25.14 9.23
CA GLY A 167 0.79 -25.07 8.06
C GLY A 167 -0.21 -23.92 8.06
N PRO A 168 -1.12 -23.86 7.06
CA PRO A 168 -2.09 -22.77 6.89
C PRO A 168 -3.05 -22.60 8.07
N GLU A 169 -3.48 -23.69 8.73
CA GLU A 169 -4.36 -23.63 9.90
C GLU A 169 -3.67 -22.95 11.09
N GLY A 170 -2.40 -23.34 11.37
CA GLY A 170 -1.61 -22.70 12.43
C GLY A 170 -1.39 -21.22 12.16
N TYR A 171 -1.19 -20.84 10.89
CA TYR A 171 -1.07 -19.47 10.46
C TYR A 171 -2.35 -18.66 10.68
N ALA A 172 -3.51 -19.21 10.26
CA ALA A 172 -4.79 -18.53 10.41
C ALA A 172 -5.12 -18.29 11.90
N ARG A 173 -4.82 -19.26 12.77
CA ARG A 173 -4.97 -19.13 14.22
C ARG A 173 -4.04 -18.07 14.81
N LEU A 174 -2.78 -18.01 14.36
CA LEU A 174 -1.81 -17.00 14.79
C LEU A 174 -2.26 -15.60 14.35
N ALA A 175 -2.63 -15.43 13.09
CA ALA A 175 -3.12 -14.16 12.54
C ALA A 175 -4.38 -13.66 13.30
N SER A 176 -5.32 -14.56 13.61
CA SER A 176 -6.52 -14.26 14.40
C SER A 176 -6.17 -13.84 15.84
N THR A 177 -5.19 -14.52 16.47
CA THR A 177 -4.75 -14.21 17.84
C THR A 177 -4.05 -12.86 17.90
N LEU A 178 -3.17 -12.56 16.94
CA LEU A 178 -2.54 -11.24 16.78
C LEU A 178 -3.59 -10.14 16.61
N SER A 179 -4.57 -10.36 15.75
CA SER A 179 -5.69 -9.42 15.53
C SER A 179 -6.47 -9.17 16.83
N ALA A 180 -6.84 -10.23 17.54
CA ALA A 180 -7.57 -10.12 18.80
C ALA A 180 -6.78 -9.31 19.84
N ALA A 181 -5.49 -9.59 19.99
CA ALA A 181 -4.62 -8.87 20.91
C ALA A 181 -4.45 -7.39 20.54
N HIS A 182 -4.23 -7.07 19.27
CA HIS A 182 -4.14 -5.67 18.81
C HIS A 182 -5.44 -4.90 19.02
N LEU A 183 -6.58 -5.54 18.81
CA LEU A 183 -7.89 -4.91 19.05
C LEU A 183 -8.20 -4.77 20.54
N ALA A 184 -7.82 -5.75 21.37
CA ALA A 184 -7.98 -5.68 22.83
C ALA A 184 -7.13 -4.57 23.46
N GLY A 185 -5.96 -4.29 22.88
CA GLY A 185 -5.05 -3.23 23.37
C GLY A 185 -5.61 -1.81 23.29
N GLY A 186 -6.63 -1.58 22.47
CA GLY A 186 -7.35 -0.30 22.37
C GLY A 186 -6.58 0.82 21.66
N GLU A 187 -5.28 0.69 21.47
CA GLU A 187 -4.44 1.66 20.78
C GLU A 187 -3.38 0.99 19.88
N LYS A 188 -2.91 1.72 18.88
CA LYS A 188 -1.91 1.22 17.96
C LYS A 188 -0.57 0.95 18.64
N GLY A 189 -0.01 -0.26 18.39
CA GLY A 189 1.32 -0.66 18.87
C GLY A 189 1.35 -1.15 20.32
N ARG A 190 0.20 -1.46 20.91
CA ARG A 190 0.07 -2.07 22.24
C ARG A 190 -0.89 -3.26 22.16
N PRO A 191 -0.45 -4.43 21.65
CA PRO A 191 -1.27 -5.62 21.73
C PRO A 191 -1.45 -6.06 23.18
N ASP A 192 -2.66 -6.55 23.52
CA ASP A 192 -3.01 -7.08 24.82
C ASP A 192 -3.44 -8.55 24.70
N TYR A 193 -2.63 -9.43 25.22
CA TYR A 193 -2.84 -10.88 25.19
C TYR A 193 -3.49 -11.44 26.47
N ALA A 194 -3.84 -10.58 27.44
CA ALA A 194 -4.34 -11.04 28.74
C ALA A 194 -5.63 -11.87 28.65
N GLY A 195 -6.49 -11.57 27.65
CA GLY A 195 -7.75 -12.28 27.42
C GLY A 195 -7.67 -13.49 26.48
N VAL A 196 -6.47 -13.89 26.03
CA VAL A 196 -6.32 -14.99 25.07
C VAL A 196 -6.50 -16.34 25.75
N ASP A 197 -7.46 -17.13 25.27
CA ASP A 197 -7.53 -18.57 25.56
C ASP A 197 -6.47 -19.29 24.72
N TRP A 198 -5.30 -19.51 25.32
CA TRP A 198 -4.16 -20.11 24.62
C TRP A 198 -4.41 -21.54 24.17
N ALA A 199 -5.20 -22.32 24.95
CA ALA A 199 -5.51 -23.69 24.58
C ALA A 199 -6.40 -23.75 23.32
N ALA A 200 -7.40 -22.87 23.24
CA ALA A 200 -8.25 -22.75 22.06
C ALA A 200 -7.46 -22.12 20.87
N ALA A 201 -6.62 -21.12 21.14
CA ALA A 201 -5.86 -20.41 20.09
C ALA A 201 -4.89 -21.34 19.36
N HIS A 202 -4.05 -22.10 20.07
CA HIS A 202 -3.06 -22.95 19.40
C HIS A 202 -3.67 -24.20 18.75
N GLY A 203 -4.69 -24.82 19.35
CA GLY A 203 -5.40 -25.99 18.84
C GLY A 203 -4.49 -27.15 18.38
N GLY A 204 -3.25 -27.24 18.86
CA GLY A 204 -2.22 -28.19 18.40
C GLY A 204 -1.47 -27.81 17.13
N HIS A 205 -1.73 -26.64 16.56
CA HIS A 205 -1.16 -26.20 15.28
C HIS A 205 0.01 -25.22 15.41
N TRP A 206 0.59 -25.04 16.60
CA TRP A 206 1.77 -24.21 16.82
C TRP A 206 2.94 -25.01 17.41
N VAL A 207 4.16 -24.54 17.11
CA VAL A 207 5.35 -24.83 17.89
C VAL A 207 5.67 -23.59 18.70
N VAL A 208 5.87 -23.73 20.01
CA VAL A 208 6.16 -22.63 20.93
C VAL A 208 7.59 -22.80 21.43
N LEU A 209 8.45 -21.82 21.17
CA LEU A 209 9.80 -21.77 21.70
C LEU A 209 9.82 -20.90 22.96
N THR A 210 10.70 -21.21 23.90
CA THR A 210 10.79 -20.49 25.18
C THR A 210 11.27 -19.04 25.06
N GLY A 211 11.65 -18.64 23.83
CA GLY A 211 12.05 -17.27 23.50
C GLY A 211 13.50 -16.95 23.87
N CYS A 212 13.93 -15.77 23.45
CA CYS A 212 15.23 -15.17 23.74
C CYS A 212 15.39 -14.78 25.23
N ARG A 213 16.37 -13.94 25.56
CA ARG A 213 16.60 -13.43 26.94
C ARG A 213 15.34 -12.84 27.62
N LYS A 214 14.37 -12.40 26.86
CA LYS A 214 13.08 -11.85 27.35
C LYS A 214 11.97 -12.89 27.44
N GLY A 215 12.19 -14.12 26.98
CA GLY A 215 11.25 -15.22 27.20
C GLY A 215 11.02 -15.49 28.69
N ALA A 216 9.80 -15.89 29.07
CA ALA A 216 9.43 -16.11 30.47
C ALA A 216 10.38 -17.09 31.17
N VAL A 217 10.78 -18.19 30.49
CA VAL A 217 11.67 -19.23 31.04
C VAL A 217 13.11 -18.72 31.22
N PRO A 218 13.81 -18.17 30.19
CA PRO A 218 15.15 -17.61 30.36
C PRO A 218 15.20 -16.45 31.36
N ARG A 219 14.18 -15.61 31.39
CA ARG A 219 14.10 -14.47 32.31
C ARG A 219 13.95 -14.93 33.77
N ALA A 220 13.08 -15.92 34.03
CA ALA A 220 12.95 -16.52 35.36
C ALA A 220 14.23 -17.23 35.80
N LEU A 221 14.96 -17.87 34.86
CA LEU A 221 16.25 -18.49 35.14
C LEU A 221 17.28 -17.46 35.68
N VAL A 222 17.39 -16.33 35.00
CA VAL A 222 18.36 -15.27 35.35
C VAL A 222 17.96 -14.53 36.63
N ARG A 223 16.69 -14.26 36.84
CA ARG A 223 16.19 -13.46 37.96
C ARG A 223 16.00 -14.28 39.23
N ASP A 224 15.41 -15.47 39.12
CA ASP A 224 14.88 -16.23 40.26
C ASP A 224 15.45 -17.68 40.33
N GLY A 225 16.32 -18.05 39.38
CA GLY A 225 17.03 -19.30 39.33
C GLY A 225 16.25 -20.50 38.69
N PRO A 226 16.91 -21.69 38.62
CA PRO A 226 16.40 -22.85 37.86
C PRO A 226 15.04 -23.37 38.29
N ALA A 227 14.69 -23.28 39.59
CA ALA A 227 13.39 -23.73 40.08
C ALA A 227 12.24 -22.86 39.56
N ALA A 228 12.43 -21.54 39.49
CA ALA A 228 11.46 -20.62 38.90
C ALA A 228 11.31 -20.82 37.40
N ALA A 229 12.41 -20.95 36.67
CA ALA A 229 12.38 -21.27 35.26
C ALA A 229 11.68 -22.60 34.94
N GLY A 230 11.87 -23.61 35.83
CA GLY A 230 11.17 -24.89 35.72
C GLY A 230 9.64 -24.76 35.86
N ARG A 231 9.16 -23.87 36.73
CA ARG A 231 7.71 -23.61 36.88
C ARG A 231 7.15 -22.93 35.62
N GLU A 232 7.88 -21.95 35.05
CA GLU A 232 7.45 -21.30 33.81
C GLU A 232 7.43 -22.28 32.63
N LEU A 233 8.45 -23.15 32.51
CA LEU A 233 8.45 -24.19 31.49
C LEU A 233 7.27 -25.17 31.68
N ALA A 234 6.98 -25.59 32.91
CA ALA A 234 5.84 -26.45 33.20
C ALA A 234 4.52 -25.78 32.79
N ARG A 235 4.35 -24.47 33.08
CA ARG A 235 3.19 -23.69 32.67
C ARG A 235 3.04 -23.66 31.13
N LEU A 236 4.10 -23.52 30.37
CA LEU A 236 4.05 -23.59 28.89
C LEU A 236 3.66 -25.00 28.45
N VAL A 237 4.22 -26.06 29.07
CA VAL A 237 3.90 -27.45 28.73
C VAL A 237 2.42 -27.76 29.06
N ASP A 238 1.91 -27.31 30.21
CA ASP A 238 0.51 -27.48 30.61
C ASP A 238 -0.44 -26.77 29.61
N THR A 239 -0.03 -25.62 29.09
CA THR A 239 -0.84 -24.82 28.16
C THR A 239 -0.83 -25.38 26.75
N PHE A 240 0.36 -25.70 26.21
CA PHE A 240 0.54 -26.02 24.78
C PHE A 240 0.79 -27.51 24.52
N GLY A 241 1.07 -28.30 25.55
CA GLY A 241 1.45 -29.73 25.44
C GLY A 241 2.95 -29.92 25.17
N ALA A 242 3.55 -30.94 25.78
CA ALA A 242 4.99 -31.19 25.69
C ALA A 242 5.53 -31.36 24.25
N GLY A 243 4.71 -31.92 23.32
CA GLY A 243 5.10 -32.08 21.91
C GLY A 243 5.10 -30.78 21.11
N ASN A 244 4.61 -29.69 21.67
CA ASN A 244 4.51 -28.38 21.03
C ASN A 244 5.44 -27.34 21.66
N VAL A 245 6.07 -27.64 22.81
CA VAL A 245 6.99 -26.72 23.50
C VAL A 245 8.42 -27.16 23.28
N VAL A 246 9.26 -26.20 22.91
CA VAL A 246 10.68 -26.40 22.65
C VAL A 246 11.48 -25.39 23.43
N VAL A 247 12.54 -25.83 24.14
CA VAL A 247 13.45 -24.93 24.81
C VAL A 247 14.44 -24.39 23.77
N GLU A 248 14.50 -23.07 23.67
CA GLU A 248 15.39 -22.36 22.75
C GLU A 248 16.74 -22.08 23.40
N LEU A 249 17.81 -22.36 22.64
CA LEU A 249 19.18 -21.98 22.99
C LEU A 249 19.70 -20.95 22.00
N CYS A 250 20.28 -19.86 22.53
CA CYS A 250 20.95 -18.82 21.77
C CYS A 250 22.39 -18.65 22.24
N ASP A 251 23.31 -18.30 21.33
CA ASP A 251 24.70 -17.95 21.63
C ASP A 251 25.11 -16.70 20.87
N HIS A 252 25.07 -15.55 21.53
CA HIS A 252 25.52 -14.26 21.00
C HIS A 252 26.89 -13.85 21.44
N GLY A 253 27.63 -14.77 22.14
CA GLY A 253 28.95 -14.50 22.64
C GLY A 253 28.97 -13.73 23.97
N ASP A 254 27.83 -13.69 24.69
CA ASP A 254 27.83 -13.25 26.10
C ASP A 254 28.59 -14.29 26.96
N PRO A 255 29.49 -13.88 27.88
CA PRO A 255 30.24 -14.82 28.74
C PRO A 255 29.36 -15.78 29.53
N LEU A 256 28.08 -15.44 29.78
CA LEU A 256 27.14 -16.26 30.52
C LEU A 256 26.26 -17.16 29.62
N ASP A 257 26.34 -17.07 28.29
CA ASP A 257 25.48 -17.84 27.39
C ASP A 257 25.64 -19.35 27.61
N SER A 258 26.90 -19.86 27.75
CA SER A 258 27.13 -21.27 27.99
C SER A 258 26.48 -21.76 29.29
N ALA A 259 26.61 -21.00 30.39
CA ALA A 259 26.01 -21.37 31.68
C ALA A 259 24.47 -21.33 31.66
N ARG A 260 23.90 -20.32 30.98
CA ARG A 260 22.44 -20.21 30.74
C ARG A 260 21.92 -21.38 29.91
N ASN A 261 22.62 -21.70 28.82
CA ASN A 261 22.24 -22.80 27.91
C ASN A 261 22.37 -24.16 28.62
N ASP A 262 23.37 -24.40 29.47
CA ASP A 262 23.46 -25.61 30.30
C ASP A 262 22.25 -25.78 31.23
N ALA A 263 21.85 -24.68 31.88
CA ALA A 263 20.69 -24.71 32.77
C ALA A 263 19.37 -24.93 32.00
N LEU A 264 19.22 -24.29 30.85
CA LEU A 264 18.05 -24.47 29.97
C LEU A 264 17.98 -25.90 29.41
N ALA A 265 19.10 -26.48 28.96
CA ALA A 265 19.18 -27.85 28.50
C ALA A 265 18.81 -28.87 29.60
N ALA A 266 19.32 -28.65 30.83
CA ALA A 266 18.92 -29.46 31.97
C ALA A 266 17.42 -29.35 32.31
N LEU A 267 16.79 -28.18 32.13
CA LEU A 267 15.34 -27.99 32.27
C LEU A 267 14.59 -28.74 31.17
N ALA A 268 15.00 -28.68 29.91
CA ALA A 268 14.39 -29.39 28.79
C ALA A 268 14.35 -30.89 29.02
N VAL A 269 15.49 -31.49 29.43
CA VAL A 269 15.60 -32.92 29.75
C VAL A 269 14.64 -33.32 30.87
N ARG A 270 14.57 -32.52 31.96
CA ARG A 270 13.65 -32.82 33.09
C ARG A 270 12.19 -32.69 32.70
N ALA A 271 11.85 -31.78 31.83
CA ALA A 271 10.49 -31.56 31.35
C ALA A 271 10.08 -32.51 30.21
N GLY A 272 11.03 -33.27 29.63
CA GLY A 272 10.77 -34.14 28.49
C GLY A 272 10.38 -33.40 27.23
N VAL A 273 10.91 -32.16 27.03
CA VAL A 273 10.65 -31.33 25.84
C VAL A 273 11.90 -31.22 24.95
N GLY A 274 11.70 -30.84 23.69
CA GLY A 274 12.76 -30.65 22.70
C GLY A 274 13.69 -29.47 23.02
N LEU A 275 14.88 -29.49 22.43
CA LEU A 275 15.91 -28.46 22.57
C LEU A 275 16.34 -28.01 21.18
N ALA A 276 16.14 -26.76 20.81
CA ALA A 276 16.51 -26.21 19.51
C ALA A 276 17.50 -25.04 19.63
N ALA A 277 18.51 -25.06 18.75
CA ALA A 277 19.44 -23.97 18.59
C ALA A 277 18.88 -22.94 17.60
N THR A 278 18.89 -21.67 17.98
CA THR A 278 18.54 -20.52 17.11
C THR A 278 19.59 -19.43 17.27
N ASN A 279 19.42 -18.35 16.51
CA ASN A 279 20.31 -17.19 16.69
C ASN A 279 19.56 -15.88 16.99
N ASN A 280 18.26 -15.89 17.16
CA ASN A 280 17.50 -14.66 17.37
C ASN A 280 17.98 -13.55 16.43
N VAL A 281 17.86 -13.80 15.13
CA VAL A 281 18.44 -13.01 14.06
C VAL A 281 17.74 -11.65 13.93
N HIS A 282 18.49 -10.55 13.84
CA HIS A 282 17.99 -9.21 13.60
C HIS A 282 18.53 -8.59 12.30
N TYR A 283 19.45 -9.25 11.63
CA TYR A 283 20.01 -8.83 10.34
C TYR A 283 20.63 -9.99 9.58
N ALA A 284 20.68 -9.87 8.25
CA ALA A 284 21.16 -10.95 7.38
C ALA A 284 22.66 -11.24 7.58
N THR A 285 23.50 -10.21 7.59
CA THR A 285 24.96 -10.30 7.57
C THR A 285 25.60 -9.48 8.69
N PRO A 286 26.82 -9.82 9.17
CA PRO A 286 27.48 -9.14 10.29
C PRO A 286 27.71 -7.63 10.10
N ASP A 287 27.89 -7.16 8.87
CA ASP A 287 28.11 -5.74 8.55
C ASP A 287 26.88 -4.86 8.83
N ARG A 288 25.68 -5.45 8.87
CA ARG A 288 24.43 -4.75 9.24
C ARG A 288 24.31 -4.43 10.72
N CYS A 289 25.19 -4.95 11.56
CA CYS A 289 25.20 -4.68 13.01
C CYS A 289 25.22 -3.17 13.32
N ARG A 290 25.98 -2.37 12.56
CA ARG A 290 26.05 -0.91 12.76
C ARG A 290 24.70 -0.24 12.53
N LEU A 291 23.98 -0.65 11.49
CA LEU A 291 22.64 -0.14 11.23
C LEU A 291 21.66 -0.57 12.33
N ALA A 292 21.68 -1.84 12.75
CA ALA A 292 20.87 -2.35 13.85
C ALA A 292 21.07 -1.53 15.13
N THR A 293 22.33 -1.23 15.47
CA THR A 293 22.70 -0.41 16.62
C THR A 293 22.14 1.03 16.50
N ALA A 294 22.24 1.65 15.31
CA ALA A 294 21.68 2.98 15.07
C ALA A 294 20.15 2.97 15.15
N LEU A 295 19.48 1.94 14.62
CA LEU A 295 18.03 1.79 14.71
C LEU A 295 17.55 1.61 16.17
N ALA A 296 18.31 0.89 17.01
CA ALA A 296 18.00 0.79 18.44
C ALA A 296 18.04 2.17 19.11
N ALA A 297 19.00 3.04 18.75
CA ALA A 297 19.06 4.41 19.24
C ALA A 297 17.86 5.26 18.77
N VAL A 298 17.46 5.11 17.50
CA VAL A 298 16.25 5.77 16.98
C VAL A 298 15.00 5.30 17.73
N ARG A 299 14.85 4.00 17.96
CA ARG A 299 13.74 3.40 18.72
C ARG A 299 13.69 3.96 20.15
N ALA A 300 14.83 3.98 20.82
CA ALA A 300 14.97 4.53 22.17
C ALA A 300 14.83 6.07 22.24
N ARG A 301 14.85 6.76 21.09
CA ARG A 301 14.86 8.24 20.99
C ARG A 301 16.07 8.89 21.67
N ARG A 302 17.19 8.19 21.77
CA ARG A 302 18.44 8.61 22.39
C ARG A 302 19.60 8.57 21.40
N GLY A 303 20.74 9.17 21.77
CA GLY A 303 22.00 8.96 21.09
C GLY A 303 22.65 7.62 21.48
N LEU A 304 23.57 7.12 20.66
CA LEU A 304 24.28 5.86 20.93
C LEU A 304 25.04 5.88 22.26
N ASP A 305 25.62 7.01 22.61
CA ASP A 305 26.38 7.16 23.87
C ASP A 305 25.51 6.94 25.11
N ASP A 306 24.21 7.31 25.02
CA ASP A 306 23.25 7.13 26.10
C ASP A 306 22.71 5.67 26.19
N LEU A 307 23.08 4.80 25.24
CA LEU A 307 22.60 3.43 25.11
C LEU A 307 23.66 2.37 25.42
N ALA A 308 24.86 2.74 25.81
CA ALA A 308 26.01 1.82 25.99
C ALA A 308 25.66 0.59 26.85
N GLY A 309 24.84 0.75 27.89
CA GLY A 309 24.37 -0.35 28.76
C GLY A 309 23.24 -1.23 28.20
N TRP A 310 22.68 -0.86 27.06
CA TRP A 310 21.52 -1.55 26.46
C TRP A 310 21.84 -2.22 25.13
N LEU A 311 22.98 -1.92 24.54
CA LEU A 311 23.40 -2.49 23.27
C LEU A 311 23.93 -3.91 23.46
N PRO A 312 23.72 -4.83 22.48
CA PRO A 312 24.30 -6.15 22.50
C PRO A 312 25.84 -6.08 22.61
N ALA A 313 26.42 -6.99 23.39
CA ALA A 313 27.86 -7.05 23.59
C ALA A 313 28.65 -7.37 22.30
N ALA A 314 28.03 -8.02 21.34
CA ALA A 314 28.63 -8.38 20.06
C ALA A 314 27.60 -8.29 18.92
N GLY A 315 28.10 -8.08 17.69
CA GLY A 315 27.27 -8.09 16.46
C GLY A 315 26.95 -9.51 15.99
N ALA A 316 26.39 -10.33 16.86
CA ALA A 316 26.23 -11.77 16.65
C ALA A 316 24.82 -12.20 16.15
N ALA A 317 23.84 -11.28 16.13
CA ALA A 317 22.46 -11.58 15.74
C ALA A 317 22.26 -11.57 14.20
N HIS A 318 23.11 -12.30 13.47
CA HIS A 318 23.04 -12.47 12.01
C HIS A 318 22.76 -13.93 11.64
N LEU A 319 22.34 -14.15 10.39
CA LEU A 319 22.15 -15.52 9.89
C LEU A 319 23.48 -16.28 9.89
N ARG A 320 23.44 -17.54 10.30
CA ARG A 320 24.59 -18.44 10.36
C ARG A 320 24.33 -19.72 9.59
N SER A 321 25.39 -20.33 9.06
CA SER A 321 25.30 -21.65 8.41
C SER A 321 25.09 -22.76 9.43
N GLY A 322 24.56 -23.91 9.00
CA GLY A 322 24.42 -25.09 9.83
C GLY A 322 25.77 -25.56 10.39
N ASP A 323 26.86 -25.46 9.61
CA ASP A 323 28.22 -25.82 10.07
C ASP A 323 28.73 -24.90 11.18
N GLU A 324 28.39 -23.63 11.16
CA GLU A 324 28.74 -22.72 12.24
C GLU A 324 27.90 -23.01 13.48
N GLN A 325 26.60 -23.21 13.35
CA GLN A 325 25.72 -23.56 14.46
C GLN A 325 26.11 -24.92 15.08
N ALA A 326 26.45 -25.92 14.29
CA ALA A 326 26.90 -27.19 14.79
C ALA A 326 28.18 -27.05 15.65
N ARG A 327 29.13 -26.18 15.29
CA ARG A 327 30.34 -25.92 16.10
C ARG A 327 29.99 -25.17 17.41
N ARG A 328 29.11 -24.19 17.34
CA ARG A 328 28.69 -23.38 18.51
C ARG A 328 27.93 -24.20 19.54
N PHE A 329 27.02 -25.02 19.04
CA PHE A 329 26.14 -25.84 19.87
C PHE A 329 26.60 -27.29 20.04
N ALA A 330 27.87 -27.60 19.73
CA ALA A 330 28.44 -28.95 19.91
C ALA A 330 28.32 -29.50 21.33
N ARG A 331 28.18 -28.64 22.34
CA ARG A 331 27.94 -28.99 23.74
C ARG A 331 26.52 -29.54 24.00
N TRP A 332 25.57 -29.24 23.11
CA TRP A 332 24.15 -29.64 23.23
C TRP A 332 23.71 -30.43 21.97
N PRO A 333 24.13 -31.72 21.87
CA PRO A 333 23.83 -32.53 20.70
C PRO A 333 22.31 -32.63 20.45
N GLY A 334 21.90 -32.64 19.18
CA GLY A 334 20.51 -32.70 18.77
C GLY A 334 19.82 -31.33 18.65
N ALA A 335 20.38 -30.24 19.19
CA ALA A 335 19.73 -28.94 19.16
C ALA A 335 19.68 -28.32 17.75
N VAL A 336 20.71 -28.54 16.94
CA VAL A 336 20.77 -28.04 15.54
C VAL A 336 19.92 -28.91 14.63
N GLU A 337 19.95 -30.22 14.84
CA GLU A 337 19.17 -31.20 14.11
C GLU A 337 17.66 -31.00 14.31
N LEU A 338 17.23 -30.77 15.58
CA LEU A 338 15.83 -30.48 15.88
C LEU A 338 15.37 -29.18 15.22
N ALA A 339 16.21 -28.15 15.17
CA ALA A 339 15.87 -26.91 14.47
C ALA A 339 15.60 -27.18 12.98
N ALA A 340 16.41 -28.02 12.31
CA ALA A 340 16.17 -28.43 10.92
C ALA A 340 14.87 -29.24 10.75
N GLU A 341 14.60 -30.18 11.68
CA GLU A 341 13.36 -30.98 11.66
C GLU A 341 12.11 -30.10 11.81
N LEU A 342 12.12 -29.20 12.77
CA LEU A 342 11.01 -28.24 12.99
C LEU A 342 10.84 -27.30 11.80
N GLY A 343 11.95 -26.83 11.22
CA GLY A 343 11.91 -26.01 9.99
C GLY A 343 11.19 -26.71 8.86
N ARG A 344 11.53 -27.99 8.61
CA ARG A 344 10.83 -28.77 7.56
C ARG A 344 9.37 -29.07 7.91
N ALA A 345 9.07 -29.37 9.19
CA ALA A 345 7.72 -29.71 9.63
C ALA A 345 6.75 -28.51 9.61
N CYS A 346 7.26 -27.28 9.80
CA CYS A 346 6.48 -26.06 9.81
C CYS A 346 6.46 -25.33 8.45
N ALA A 347 7.31 -25.72 7.50
CA ALA A 347 7.40 -25.03 6.20
C ALA A 347 6.15 -25.22 5.35
N PHE A 348 5.62 -24.11 4.79
CA PHE A 348 4.55 -24.16 3.81
C PHE A 348 4.57 -22.90 2.91
N ASP A 349 3.84 -22.95 1.79
CA ASP A 349 3.70 -21.83 0.87
C ASP A 349 2.57 -20.89 1.30
N LEU A 350 2.84 -19.60 1.44
CA LEU A 350 1.86 -18.58 1.81
C LEU A 350 0.67 -18.50 0.83
N ALA A 351 0.83 -18.87 -0.43
CA ALA A 351 -0.25 -18.92 -1.41
C ALA A 351 -1.45 -19.78 -0.96
N LEU A 352 -1.23 -20.75 -0.05
CA LEU A 352 -2.30 -21.59 0.52
C LEU A 352 -3.29 -20.83 1.40
N VAL A 353 -2.98 -19.60 1.83
CA VAL A 353 -3.88 -18.75 2.62
C VAL A 353 -4.66 -17.72 1.80
N ALA A 354 -4.50 -17.72 0.47
CA ALA A 354 -5.15 -16.78 -0.43
C ALA A 354 -6.69 -16.80 -0.28
N PRO A 355 -7.33 -15.66 -0.07
CA PRO A 355 -8.79 -15.54 0.05
C PRO A 355 -9.46 -15.41 -1.33
N ARG A 356 -10.80 -15.45 -1.31
CA ARG A 356 -11.66 -15.14 -2.47
C ARG A 356 -12.49 -13.89 -2.20
N LEU A 357 -13.18 -13.40 -3.21
CA LEU A 357 -14.21 -12.39 -3.03
C LEU A 357 -15.37 -12.96 -2.23
N PRO A 358 -15.97 -12.18 -1.29
CA PRO A 358 -17.13 -12.62 -0.56
C PRO A 358 -18.31 -12.81 -1.52
N PRO A 359 -19.12 -13.85 -1.33
CA PRO A 359 -20.36 -13.99 -2.10
C PRO A 359 -21.29 -12.85 -1.74
N PHE A 360 -21.87 -12.21 -2.77
CA PHE A 360 -22.83 -11.14 -2.56
C PHE A 360 -24.23 -11.74 -2.24
N PRO A 361 -24.89 -11.32 -1.16
CA PRO A 361 -26.20 -11.82 -0.80
C PRO A 361 -27.26 -11.32 -1.80
N CYS A 362 -27.63 -12.17 -2.76
CA CYS A 362 -28.62 -11.87 -3.78
C CYS A 362 -30.05 -12.14 -3.27
N PRO A 363 -31.03 -11.29 -3.57
CA PRO A 363 -32.44 -11.54 -3.26
C PRO A 363 -33.04 -12.60 -4.18
N ASP A 364 -34.20 -13.12 -3.78
CA ASP A 364 -35.07 -14.01 -4.58
C ASP A 364 -34.39 -15.33 -5.04
N GLY A 365 -33.30 -15.76 -4.37
CA GLY A 365 -32.57 -16.99 -4.73
C GLY A 365 -31.79 -16.88 -6.06
N LEU A 366 -31.56 -15.68 -6.57
CA LEU A 366 -30.76 -15.44 -7.76
C LEU A 366 -29.28 -15.68 -7.46
N ASP A 367 -28.52 -16.12 -8.46
CA ASP A 367 -27.06 -16.05 -8.42
C ASP A 367 -26.59 -14.60 -8.68
N GLU A 368 -25.31 -14.34 -8.42
CA GLU A 368 -24.71 -13.00 -8.56
C GLU A 368 -24.81 -12.47 -9.98
N MET A 369 -24.63 -13.32 -10.99
CA MET A 369 -24.66 -12.89 -12.38
C MET A 369 -26.10 -12.54 -12.83
N ALA A 370 -27.07 -13.33 -12.45
CA ALA A 370 -28.48 -13.05 -12.71
C ALA A 370 -28.92 -11.76 -12.03
N TYR A 371 -28.48 -11.53 -10.77
CA TYR A 371 -28.79 -10.30 -10.06
C TYR A 371 -28.11 -9.09 -10.68
N LEU A 372 -26.81 -9.19 -11.05
CA LEU A 372 -26.10 -8.13 -11.75
C LEU A 372 -26.78 -7.75 -13.08
N ARG A 373 -27.20 -8.74 -13.86
CA ARG A 373 -27.97 -8.52 -15.11
C ARG A 373 -29.27 -7.76 -14.84
N ARG A 374 -29.99 -8.11 -13.78
CA ARG A 374 -31.26 -7.44 -13.40
C ARG A 374 -31.02 -5.98 -13.05
N VAL A 375 -30.12 -5.68 -12.08
CA VAL A 375 -29.88 -4.29 -11.66
C VAL A 375 -29.24 -3.43 -12.75
N THR A 376 -28.44 -4.04 -13.63
CA THR A 376 -27.89 -3.37 -14.81
C THR A 376 -28.98 -3.03 -15.80
N ALA A 377 -29.93 -3.95 -16.09
CA ALA A 377 -31.03 -3.71 -17.01
C ALA A 377 -31.96 -2.61 -16.50
N GLU A 378 -32.26 -2.59 -15.20
CA GLU A 378 -33.04 -1.52 -14.57
C GLU A 378 -32.34 -0.16 -14.72
N GLY A 379 -31.05 -0.10 -14.45
CA GLY A 379 -30.27 1.12 -14.62
C GLY A 379 -30.13 1.55 -16.08
N ALA A 380 -29.88 0.61 -16.98
CA ALA A 380 -29.80 0.86 -18.42
C ALA A 380 -31.13 1.40 -18.97
N THR A 381 -32.23 0.87 -18.49
CA THR A 381 -33.57 1.39 -18.87
C THR A 381 -33.73 2.86 -18.47
N ARG A 382 -33.27 3.26 -17.29
CA ARG A 382 -33.31 4.67 -16.85
C ARG A 382 -32.39 5.57 -17.69
N ARG A 383 -31.17 5.11 -18.04
CA ARG A 383 -30.13 5.90 -18.70
C ARG A 383 -30.24 5.92 -20.23
N TYR A 384 -30.58 4.79 -20.82
CA TYR A 384 -30.60 4.57 -22.27
C TYR A 384 -31.99 4.27 -22.84
N GLY A 385 -33.03 4.17 -22.00
CA GLY A 385 -34.36 3.75 -22.39
C GLY A 385 -34.51 2.23 -22.48
N PRO A 386 -35.75 1.72 -22.63
CA PRO A 386 -36.00 0.29 -22.72
C PRO A 386 -35.33 -0.31 -23.94
N ARG A 387 -34.91 -1.57 -23.83
CA ARG A 387 -34.24 -2.30 -24.92
C ARG A 387 -35.08 -2.29 -26.20
N GLY A 388 -34.48 -1.89 -27.32
CA GLY A 388 -35.17 -1.76 -28.63
C GLY A 388 -36.02 -0.51 -28.78
N GLY A 389 -36.06 0.35 -27.76
CA GLY A 389 -36.73 1.65 -27.79
C GLY A 389 -35.85 2.79 -28.27
N ALA A 390 -36.11 3.98 -27.75
CA ALA A 390 -35.28 5.15 -27.88
C ALA A 390 -34.76 5.56 -26.50
N ASP A 391 -33.63 6.28 -26.44
CA ASP A 391 -33.13 6.87 -25.22
C ASP A 391 -34.00 8.04 -24.74
N PRO A 392 -33.80 8.59 -23.54
CA PRO A 392 -34.55 9.73 -23.04
C PRO A 392 -34.50 11.00 -23.93
N ARG A 393 -33.54 11.07 -24.84
CA ARG A 393 -33.39 12.15 -25.84
C ARG A 393 -34.01 11.81 -27.21
N GLY A 394 -34.62 10.59 -27.37
CA GLY A 394 -35.21 10.11 -28.60
C GLY A 394 -34.26 9.39 -29.56
N ASP A 395 -33.02 9.16 -29.17
CA ASP A 395 -31.98 8.51 -29.99
C ASP A 395 -32.08 6.98 -29.89
N ARG A 396 -32.54 6.35 -30.97
CA ARG A 396 -32.64 4.89 -31.09
C ARG A 396 -31.31 4.22 -31.36
N ASP A 397 -30.41 4.90 -32.04
CA ASP A 397 -29.10 4.34 -32.39
C ASP A 397 -28.20 4.26 -31.17
N ARG A 398 -28.18 5.31 -30.33
CA ARG A 398 -27.52 5.29 -29.03
C ARG A 398 -28.09 4.19 -28.12
N ASN A 399 -29.40 4.02 -28.05
CA ASN A 399 -30.03 2.93 -27.29
C ASN A 399 -29.51 1.56 -27.76
N ARG A 400 -29.57 1.31 -29.09
CA ARG A 400 -29.11 0.03 -29.67
C ARG A 400 -27.63 -0.26 -29.35
N ARG A 401 -26.75 0.74 -29.53
CA ARG A 401 -25.31 0.61 -29.23
C ARG A 401 -25.07 0.35 -27.75
N ALA A 402 -25.77 1.06 -26.87
CA ALA A 402 -25.63 0.90 -25.43
C ALA A 402 -26.00 -0.50 -24.94
N TRP A 403 -27.14 -1.04 -25.39
CA TRP A 403 -27.56 -2.38 -25.02
C TRP A 403 -26.61 -3.47 -25.57
N ALA A 404 -26.09 -3.30 -26.79
CA ALA A 404 -25.09 -4.21 -27.36
C ALA A 404 -23.77 -4.18 -26.54
N GLN A 405 -23.34 -2.97 -26.15
CA GLN A 405 -22.15 -2.80 -25.31
C GLN A 405 -22.34 -3.42 -23.92
N ILE A 406 -23.49 -3.21 -23.28
CA ILE A 406 -23.81 -3.80 -21.97
C ILE A 406 -23.80 -5.35 -22.05
N ASP A 407 -24.35 -5.93 -23.10
CA ASP A 407 -24.35 -7.39 -23.28
C ASP A 407 -22.93 -7.93 -23.42
N HIS A 408 -22.08 -7.23 -24.18
CA HIS A 408 -20.66 -7.57 -24.32
C HIS A 408 -19.93 -7.49 -22.98
N GLU A 409 -20.07 -6.38 -22.27
CA GLU A 409 -19.40 -6.17 -20.97
C GLU A 409 -19.83 -7.21 -19.92
N LEU A 410 -21.14 -7.51 -19.83
CA LEU A 410 -21.64 -8.52 -18.90
C LEU A 410 -21.14 -9.93 -19.24
N ALA A 411 -20.96 -10.25 -20.53
CA ALA A 411 -20.36 -11.53 -20.93
C ALA A 411 -18.89 -11.64 -20.50
N VAL A 412 -18.13 -10.55 -20.59
CA VAL A 412 -16.73 -10.49 -20.10
C VAL A 412 -16.68 -10.61 -18.58
N VAL A 413 -17.56 -9.90 -17.86
CA VAL A 413 -17.63 -9.98 -16.38
C VAL A 413 -17.95 -11.41 -15.92
N GLU A 414 -18.87 -12.10 -16.61
CA GLU A 414 -19.23 -13.49 -16.35
C GLU A 414 -18.05 -14.45 -16.59
N ALA A 415 -17.40 -14.31 -17.75
CA ALA A 415 -16.25 -15.14 -18.13
C ALA A 415 -15.07 -15.00 -17.15
N LEU A 416 -14.87 -13.84 -16.58
CA LEU A 416 -13.81 -13.56 -15.60
C LEU A 416 -14.23 -13.83 -14.15
N GLY A 417 -15.50 -14.12 -13.86
CA GLY A 417 -15.98 -14.47 -12.53
C GLY A 417 -16.04 -13.31 -11.53
N PHE A 418 -16.29 -12.07 -11.98
CA PHE A 418 -16.34 -10.89 -11.12
C PHE A 418 -17.73 -10.27 -10.88
N PRO A 419 -18.89 -10.97 -11.02
CA PRO A 419 -20.18 -10.32 -10.79
C PRO A 419 -20.30 -9.80 -9.34
N GLY A 420 -19.82 -10.55 -8.35
CA GLY A 420 -19.83 -10.13 -6.94
C GLY A 420 -19.08 -8.84 -6.68
N TYR A 421 -17.95 -8.61 -7.37
CA TYR A 421 -17.20 -7.35 -7.28
C TYR A 421 -18.05 -6.15 -7.70
N PHE A 422 -18.70 -6.22 -8.84
CA PHE A 422 -19.57 -5.15 -9.33
C PHE A 422 -20.76 -4.91 -8.39
N LEU A 423 -21.33 -5.97 -7.82
CA LEU A 423 -22.44 -5.86 -6.87
C LEU A 423 -22.01 -5.21 -5.55
N VAL A 424 -20.80 -5.49 -5.04
CA VAL A 424 -20.27 -4.83 -3.83
C VAL A 424 -20.08 -3.32 -4.10
N VAL A 425 -19.49 -2.95 -5.24
CA VAL A 425 -19.32 -1.54 -5.63
C VAL A 425 -20.66 -0.85 -5.79
N TRP A 426 -21.61 -1.50 -6.47
CA TRP A 426 -22.96 -1.00 -6.65
C TRP A 426 -23.70 -0.79 -5.32
N ASP A 427 -23.59 -1.71 -4.36
CA ASP A 427 -24.20 -1.60 -3.03
C ASP A 427 -23.69 -0.37 -2.26
N ILE A 428 -22.37 -0.11 -2.33
CA ILE A 428 -21.76 1.08 -1.75
C ILE A 428 -22.29 2.36 -2.41
N VAL A 429 -22.37 2.39 -3.73
CA VAL A 429 -22.90 3.54 -4.48
C VAL A 429 -24.39 3.76 -4.18
N GLU A 430 -25.18 2.70 -4.08
CA GLU A 430 -26.59 2.75 -3.69
C GLU A 430 -26.79 3.26 -2.26
N PHE A 431 -25.89 2.90 -1.33
CA PHE A 431 -25.89 3.49 0.01
C PHE A 431 -25.61 4.99 -0.07
N CYS A 432 -24.62 5.43 -0.84
CA CYS A 432 -24.31 6.86 -1.04
C CYS A 432 -25.55 7.59 -1.60
N ARG A 433 -26.17 7.04 -2.65
CA ARG A 433 -27.36 7.63 -3.29
C ARG A 433 -28.54 7.76 -2.32
N ARG A 434 -28.86 6.70 -1.57
CA ARG A 434 -29.94 6.71 -0.58
C ARG A 434 -29.70 7.66 0.59
N SER A 435 -28.44 7.87 0.94
CA SER A 435 -28.02 8.78 2.01
C SER A 435 -27.75 10.21 1.52
N ASN A 436 -28.02 10.52 0.26
CA ASN A 436 -27.69 11.81 -0.38
C ASN A 436 -26.22 12.19 -0.18
N ILE A 437 -25.30 11.23 -0.45
CA ILE A 437 -23.86 11.43 -0.43
C ILE A 437 -23.37 11.44 -1.88
N PHE A 438 -22.69 12.50 -2.29
CA PHE A 438 -22.14 12.56 -3.64
C PHE A 438 -20.96 11.62 -3.78
N CYS A 439 -21.03 10.73 -4.77
CA CYS A 439 -19.95 9.83 -5.14
C CYS A 439 -19.85 9.66 -6.66
N GLN A 440 -18.67 9.28 -7.12
CA GLN A 440 -18.36 9.13 -8.54
C GLN A 440 -17.29 8.08 -8.76
N GLY A 441 -17.58 7.06 -9.56
CA GLY A 441 -16.56 6.13 -10.06
C GLY A 441 -15.59 6.84 -11.01
N ARG A 442 -14.29 6.67 -10.75
CA ARG A 442 -13.20 7.37 -11.42
C ARG A 442 -12.33 6.41 -12.25
N GLY A 443 -11.49 7.01 -13.11
CA GLY A 443 -10.46 6.28 -13.85
C GLY A 443 -11.07 5.33 -14.89
N SER A 444 -10.67 4.06 -14.83
CA SER A 444 -11.07 3.06 -15.82
C SER A 444 -12.57 2.71 -15.77
N ALA A 445 -13.24 2.90 -14.65
CA ALA A 445 -14.71 2.68 -14.53
C ALA A 445 -15.52 3.53 -15.52
N ALA A 446 -15.02 4.70 -15.93
CA ALA A 446 -15.64 5.55 -16.93
C ALA A 446 -15.75 4.91 -18.32
N ASN A 447 -14.98 3.84 -18.61
CA ASN A 447 -15.01 3.14 -19.88
C ASN A 447 -16.09 2.02 -19.94
N SER A 448 -16.92 1.88 -18.90
CA SER A 448 -17.92 0.81 -18.82
C SER A 448 -19.34 1.36 -18.90
N ALA A 449 -20.11 0.85 -19.84
CA ALA A 449 -21.57 1.09 -19.96
C ALA A 449 -22.34 0.42 -18.83
N VAL A 450 -21.85 -0.72 -18.29
CA VAL A 450 -22.38 -1.38 -17.08
C VAL A 450 -22.20 -0.47 -15.86
N CYS A 451 -21.00 0.09 -15.64
CA CYS A 451 -20.76 1.04 -14.55
C CYS A 451 -21.66 2.29 -14.66
N TYR A 452 -21.88 2.81 -15.87
CA TYR A 452 -22.79 3.92 -16.09
C TYR A 452 -24.25 3.53 -15.80
N ALA A 453 -24.71 2.36 -16.27
CA ALA A 453 -26.05 1.86 -15.99
C ALA A 453 -26.29 1.66 -14.48
N LEU A 454 -25.32 1.11 -13.76
CA LEU A 454 -25.37 0.91 -12.31
C LEU A 454 -25.28 2.22 -11.51
N GLY A 455 -24.97 3.36 -12.15
CA GLY A 455 -24.77 4.65 -11.47
C GLY A 455 -23.44 4.75 -10.75
N ILE A 456 -22.51 3.82 -10.97
CA ILE A 456 -21.15 3.87 -10.43
C ILE A 456 -20.40 5.06 -11.02
N THR A 457 -20.60 5.36 -12.30
CA THR A 457 -20.04 6.54 -12.97
C THR A 457 -21.14 7.34 -13.67
N ASN A 458 -20.92 8.66 -13.80
CA ASN A 458 -21.76 9.55 -14.62
C ASN A 458 -21.15 9.81 -16.02
N ALA A 459 -19.99 9.21 -16.34
CA ALA A 459 -19.43 9.25 -17.68
C ALA A 459 -20.09 8.19 -18.57
N ASP A 460 -20.70 8.63 -19.67
CA ASP A 460 -21.34 7.74 -20.64
C ASP A 460 -20.33 7.20 -21.65
N ALA A 461 -19.83 6.01 -21.43
CA ALA A 461 -18.83 5.36 -22.29
C ALA A 461 -19.30 5.23 -23.75
N VAL A 462 -20.60 5.00 -23.98
CA VAL A 462 -21.17 4.83 -25.34
C VAL A 462 -21.18 6.15 -26.11
N SER A 463 -21.61 7.24 -25.48
CA SER A 463 -21.62 8.56 -26.11
C SER A 463 -20.20 9.11 -26.37
N LEU A 464 -19.28 8.80 -25.47
CA LEU A 464 -17.89 9.25 -25.57
C LEU A 464 -17.04 8.33 -26.49
N GLY A 465 -17.54 7.14 -26.83
CA GLY A 465 -16.82 6.16 -27.67
C GLY A 465 -15.59 5.58 -26.95
N LEU A 466 -15.73 5.28 -25.65
CA LEU A 466 -14.65 4.74 -24.82
C LEU A 466 -14.57 3.20 -24.96
N LEU A 467 -13.35 2.66 -24.92
CA LEU A 467 -13.11 1.23 -25.06
C LEU A 467 -13.20 0.55 -23.68
N PHE A 468 -14.07 -0.45 -23.56
CA PHE A 468 -14.25 -1.24 -22.35
C PHE A 468 -13.00 -2.04 -21.95
N GLU A 469 -12.24 -2.50 -22.92
CA GLU A 469 -11.04 -3.32 -22.72
C GLU A 469 -9.94 -2.59 -21.93
N ARG A 470 -9.97 -1.26 -21.91
CA ARG A 470 -9.14 -0.46 -21.00
C ARG A 470 -9.48 -0.68 -19.52
N PHE A 471 -10.73 -0.98 -19.23
CA PHE A 471 -11.21 -1.23 -17.88
C PHE A 471 -11.05 -2.71 -17.51
N LEU A 472 -11.52 -3.62 -18.36
CA LEU A 472 -11.50 -5.06 -18.12
C LEU A 472 -11.30 -5.80 -19.45
N SER A 473 -10.29 -6.68 -19.49
CA SER A 473 -10.04 -7.55 -20.63
C SER A 473 -9.78 -9.00 -20.17
N PRO A 474 -10.08 -10.01 -20.99
CA PRO A 474 -9.83 -11.42 -20.67
C PRO A 474 -8.36 -11.77 -20.39
N GLU A 475 -7.43 -10.96 -20.87
CA GLU A 475 -5.98 -11.16 -20.74
C GLU A 475 -5.40 -10.44 -19.51
N ARG A 476 -6.24 -9.76 -18.74
CA ARG A 476 -5.81 -9.03 -17.54
C ARG A 476 -5.79 -9.96 -16.33
N ASP A 477 -4.64 -10.06 -15.68
CA ASP A 477 -4.53 -10.73 -14.38
C ASP A 477 -5.20 -9.90 -13.27
N GLY A 478 -6.18 -10.50 -12.60
CA GLY A 478 -6.82 -9.95 -11.41
C GLY A 478 -8.10 -9.13 -11.64
N PRO A 479 -8.76 -8.71 -10.55
CA PRO A 479 -10.03 -8.01 -10.60
C PRO A 479 -9.91 -6.60 -11.19
N PRO A 480 -11.03 -6.01 -11.67
CA PRO A 480 -11.05 -4.61 -12.04
C PRO A 480 -10.73 -3.72 -10.84
N ASP A 481 -10.20 -2.52 -11.10
CA ASP A 481 -9.90 -1.50 -10.10
C ASP A 481 -10.88 -0.33 -10.27
N ILE A 482 -11.91 -0.31 -9.42
CA ILE A 482 -12.92 0.76 -9.41
C ILE A 482 -12.63 1.66 -8.21
N ASP A 483 -12.10 2.85 -8.49
CA ASP A 483 -11.97 3.92 -7.52
C ASP A 483 -13.31 4.64 -7.35
N ILE A 484 -13.79 4.79 -6.13
CA ILE A 484 -14.98 5.59 -5.82
C ILE A 484 -14.54 6.85 -5.11
N ASP A 485 -14.66 8.00 -5.78
CA ASP A 485 -14.53 9.30 -5.15
C ASP A 485 -15.83 9.63 -4.39
N ILE A 486 -15.71 10.02 -3.14
CA ILE A 486 -16.81 10.34 -2.23
C ILE A 486 -16.60 11.75 -1.70
N GLU A 487 -17.65 12.52 -1.49
CA GLU A 487 -17.53 13.83 -0.84
C GLU A 487 -16.80 13.73 0.51
N SER A 488 -15.81 14.62 0.71
CA SER A 488 -14.82 14.45 1.78
C SER A 488 -15.42 14.43 3.18
N GLY A 489 -16.40 15.30 3.45
CA GLY A 489 -17.00 15.45 4.78
C GLY A 489 -17.82 14.22 5.23
N ARG A 490 -18.34 13.45 4.28
CA ARG A 490 -19.22 12.31 4.56
C ARG A 490 -18.62 10.94 4.22
N ARG A 491 -17.37 10.91 3.79
CA ARG A 491 -16.66 9.67 3.45
C ARG A 491 -16.62 8.68 4.61
N GLU A 492 -16.48 9.15 5.85
CA GLU A 492 -16.44 8.29 7.02
C GLU A 492 -17.73 7.48 7.19
N GLU A 493 -18.88 8.06 6.87
CA GLU A 493 -20.18 7.37 6.91
C GLU A 493 -20.19 6.14 5.98
N VAL A 494 -19.58 6.28 4.80
CA VAL A 494 -19.47 5.19 3.82
C VAL A 494 -18.52 4.10 4.30
N ILE A 495 -17.37 4.47 4.88
CA ILE A 495 -16.44 3.50 5.49
C ILE A 495 -17.14 2.73 6.61
N GLN A 496 -17.87 3.41 7.49
CA GLN A 496 -18.61 2.77 8.57
C GLN A 496 -19.78 1.93 8.05
N TYR A 497 -20.40 2.30 6.91
CA TYR A 497 -21.38 1.43 6.24
C TYR A 497 -20.75 0.09 5.82
N VAL A 498 -19.56 0.09 5.23
CA VAL A 498 -18.86 -1.15 4.85
C VAL A 498 -18.59 -2.02 6.08
N TYR A 499 -18.15 -1.44 7.20
CA TYR A 499 -17.96 -2.19 8.43
C TYR A 499 -19.27 -2.76 9.00
N ARG A 500 -20.37 -2.00 8.99
CA ARG A 500 -21.68 -2.50 9.42
C ARG A 500 -22.19 -3.63 8.52
N ARG A 501 -21.94 -3.51 7.23
CA ARG A 501 -22.43 -4.47 6.22
C ARG A 501 -21.69 -5.80 6.25
N HIS A 502 -20.36 -5.77 6.40
CA HIS A 502 -19.49 -6.93 6.28
C HIS A 502 -18.87 -7.38 7.62
N GLY A 503 -18.88 -6.52 8.64
CA GLY A 503 -18.21 -6.76 9.93
C GLY A 503 -16.70 -6.50 9.87
N ARG A 504 -16.12 -6.05 11.01
CA ARG A 504 -14.68 -5.77 11.15
C ARG A 504 -13.78 -7.01 11.07
N ARG A 505 -14.36 -8.19 11.17
CA ARG A 505 -13.63 -9.45 10.97
C ARG A 505 -13.45 -9.82 9.50
N HIS A 506 -14.24 -9.23 8.58
CA HIS A 506 -14.23 -9.52 7.14
C HIS A 506 -13.80 -8.32 6.30
N ALA A 507 -13.79 -7.13 6.88
CA ALA A 507 -13.41 -5.90 6.19
C ALA A 507 -12.39 -5.10 7.01
N ALA A 508 -11.36 -4.57 6.34
CA ALA A 508 -10.36 -3.70 6.95
C ALA A 508 -9.77 -2.74 5.90
N GLN A 509 -9.23 -1.61 6.36
CA GLN A 509 -8.47 -0.72 5.49
C GLN A 509 -7.08 -1.31 5.20
N VAL A 510 -6.59 -1.06 4.01
CA VAL A 510 -5.22 -1.40 3.60
C VAL A 510 -4.23 -0.51 4.34
N ALA A 511 -3.07 -1.05 4.71
CA ALA A 511 -1.98 -0.26 5.26
C ALA A 511 -1.22 0.51 4.17
N ASN A 512 -0.47 1.48 4.61
CA ASN A 512 0.59 2.11 3.82
C ASN A 512 1.91 2.01 4.59
N VAL A 513 2.89 1.32 4.03
CA VAL A 513 4.22 1.22 4.66
C VAL A 513 4.96 2.53 4.45
N ILE A 514 5.11 3.29 5.53
CA ILE A 514 5.89 4.52 5.52
C ILE A 514 7.36 4.16 5.64
N SER A 515 8.10 4.34 4.56
CA SER A 515 9.53 4.02 4.47
C SER A 515 10.39 5.26 4.68
N TYR A 516 11.63 5.05 5.07
CA TYR A 516 12.63 6.11 5.15
C TYR A 516 12.88 6.72 3.76
N ARG A 517 12.75 8.03 3.68
CA ARG A 517 13.20 8.86 2.57
C ARG A 517 14.50 9.55 2.96
N ALA A 518 15.26 10.03 1.98
CA ALA A 518 16.58 10.60 2.20
C ALA A 518 16.62 11.64 3.35
N ARG A 519 15.66 12.57 3.42
CA ARG A 519 15.58 13.57 4.50
C ARG A 519 15.37 12.96 5.89
N SER A 520 14.44 11.98 5.99
CA SER A 520 14.16 11.32 7.27
C SER A 520 15.31 10.40 7.68
N ALA A 521 15.95 9.74 6.73
CA ALA A 521 17.13 8.91 6.96
C ALA A 521 18.29 9.73 7.53
N VAL A 522 18.65 10.85 6.90
CA VAL A 522 19.70 11.75 7.40
C VAL A 522 19.36 12.27 8.80
N ARG A 523 18.12 12.71 9.06
CA ARG A 523 17.71 13.23 10.36
C ARG A 523 17.80 12.18 11.47
N ASP A 524 17.23 10.98 11.26
CA ASP A 524 17.20 9.95 12.28
C ASP A 524 18.60 9.34 12.52
N MET A 525 19.43 9.19 11.49
CA MET A 525 20.81 8.72 11.67
C MET A 525 21.70 9.77 12.33
N ALA A 526 21.52 11.05 12.02
CA ALA A 526 22.20 12.12 12.75
C ALA A 526 21.79 12.15 14.23
N LYS A 527 20.51 11.93 14.52
CA LYS A 527 20.02 11.81 15.91
C LYS A 527 20.65 10.61 16.63
N ALA A 528 20.67 9.44 16.00
CA ALA A 528 21.30 8.24 16.57
C ALA A 528 22.78 8.47 16.91
N LEU A 529 23.49 9.20 16.06
CA LEU A 529 24.91 9.55 16.27
C LEU A 529 25.12 10.72 17.25
N GLY A 530 24.08 11.19 17.96
CA GLY A 530 24.19 12.18 19.05
C GLY A 530 24.25 13.64 18.58
N TYR A 531 24.05 13.94 17.30
CA TYR A 531 24.04 15.33 16.82
C TYR A 531 22.82 16.13 17.33
N SER A 532 23.01 17.43 17.52
CA SER A 532 21.97 18.32 18.03
C SER A 532 20.77 18.46 17.08
N PRO A 533 19.56 18.76 17.60
CA PRO A 533 18.37 18.96 16.74
C PRO A 533 18.56 20.01 15.65
N GLY A 534 19.34 21.07 15.90
CA GLY A 534 19.64 22.10 14.91
C GLY A 534 20.48 21.55 13.73
N GLN A 535 21.51 20.72 14.02
CA GLN A 535 22.31 20.04 12.99
C GLN A 535 21.48 19.04 12.19
N GLN A 536 20.66 18.23 12.88
CA GLN A 536 19.75 17.28 12.25
C GLN A 536 18.82 17.97 11.22
N ASP A 537 18.23 19.09 11.60
CA ASP A 537 17.34 19.86 10.74
C ASP A 537 18.07 20.57 9.59
N ALA A 538 19.23 21.17 9.88
CA ALA A 538 20.06 21.82 8.86
C ALA A 538 20.51 20.84 7.77
N TRP A 539 21.01 19.66 8.14
CA TRP A 539 21.44 18.65 7.19
C TRP A 539 20.29 18.00 6.42
N ALA A 540 19.16 17.72 7.09
CA ALA A 540 17.98 17.19 6.40
C ALA A 540 17.43 18.16 5.33
N LYS A 541 17.58 19.48 5.51
CA LYS A 541 17.16 20.50 4.53
C LYS A 541 18.12 20.59 3.34
N GLN A 542 19.37 20.18 3.46
CA GLN A 542 20.32 20.14 2.35
C GLN A 542 20.03 18.99 1.36
N VAL A 543 19.30 17.99 1.78
CA VAL A 543 18.87 16.89 0.91
C VAL A 543 17.65 17.33 0.11
N ASP A 544 17.69 17.18 -1.22
CA ASP A 544 16.52 17.41 -2.05
C ASP A 544 15.36 16.47 -1.70
N MET A 545 14.15 16.95 -1.86
CA MET A 545 12.94 16.19 -1.50
C MET A 545 12.78 14.90 -2.33
N TRP A 546 13.25 14.94 -3.57
CA TRP A 546 13.16 13.84 -4.53
C TRP A 546 14.47 13.05 -4.72
N ALA A 547 15.58 13.57 -4.16
CA ALA A 547 16.88 12.93 -4.26
C ALA A 547 16.98 11.68 -3.37
N THR A 548 17.89 10.79 -3.73
CA THR A 548 18.37 9.72 -2.84
C THR A 548 19.54 10.23 -1.99
N VAL A 549 19.81 9.54 -0.88
CA VAL A 549 21.03 9.82 -0.10
C VAL A 549 22.28 9.60 -0.96
N GLY A 550 22.25 8.61 -1.86
CA GLY A 550 23.32 8.32 -2.81
C GLY A 550 23.62 9.47 -3.77
N SER A 551 22.58 10.05 -4.38
CA SER A 551 22.74 11.19 -5.31
C SER A 551 23.24 12.43 -4.57
N THR A 552 22.71 12.75 -3.38
CA THR A 552 23.16 13.87 -2.55
C THR A 552 24.65 13.75 -2.21
N ALA A 553 25.10 12.57 -1.83
CA ALA A 553 26.50 12.35 -1.50
C ALA A 553 27.43 12.42 -2.74
N ALA A 554 26.95 12.03 -3.93
CA ALA A 554 27.72 12.11 -5.17
C ALA A 554 27.86 13.54 -5.70
N GLU A 555 26.88 14.39 -5.48
CA GLU A 555 26.87 15.77 -5.94
C GLU A 555 27.80 16.68 -5.14
N GLY A 556 28.11 16.34 -3.88
CA GLY A 556 28.90 17.18 -2.99
C GLY A 556 28.20 18.52 -2.63
N GLY A 557 28.95 19.43 -2.02
CA GLY A 557 28.42 20.77 -1.65
C GLY A 557 27.55 20.76 -0.40
N HIS A 558 27.61 19.69 0.39
CA HIS A 558 26.95 19.55 1.70
C HIS A 558 27.98 19.38 2.80
N ASP A 559 27.60 19.69 4.05
CA ASP A 559 28.43 19.52 5.24
C ASP A 559 27.96 18.33 6.11
N ILE A 560 27.16 17.41 5.54
CA ILE A 560 26.66 16.22 6.23
C ILE A 560 27.81 15.27 6.51
N PRO A 561 28.04 14.84 7.77
CA PRO A 561 29.14 13.93 8.11
C PRO A 561 29.05 12.58 7.39
N ALA A 562 30.20 12.04 6.96
CA ALA A 562 30.27 10.78 6.25
C ALA A 562 29.61 9.59 6.99
N PRO A 563 29.73 9.42 8.32
CA PRO A 563 29.02 8.36 9.05
C PRO A 563 27.49 8.50 8.99
N VAL A 564 26.96 9.75 9.01
CA VAL A 564 25.51 10.00 8.85
C VAL A 564 25.05 9.56 7.47
N LEU A 565 25.78 9.94 6.41
CA LEU A 565 25.46 9.55 5.04
C LEU A 565 25.55 8.03 4.82
N ALA A 566 26.54 7.37 5.42
CA ALA A 566 26.70 5.92 5.30
C ALA A 566 25.48 5.19 5.87
N LEU A 567 25.12 5.47 7.13
CA LEU A 567 23.94 4.87 7.77
C LEU A 567 22.63 5.30 7.10
N ALA A 568 22.53 6.55 6.64
CA ALA A 568 21.35 7.03 5.95
C ALA A 568 21.11 6.29 4.61
N ARG A 569 22.18 5.92 3.87
CA ARG A 569 22.06 5.09 2.67
C ARG A 569 21.57 3.68 2.98
N GLU A 570 22.05 3.10 4.08
CA GLU A 570 21.66 1.75 4.48
C GLU A 570 20.20 1.67 4.94
N VAL A 571 19.69 2.72 5.62
CA VAL A 571 18.32 2.75 6.13
C VAL A 571 17.31 3.29 5.10
N GLU A 572 17.78 3.93 4.02
CA GLU A 572 16.89 4.45 2.98
C GLU A 572 16.01 3.34 2.41
N ARG A 573 14.70 3.58 2.33
CA ARG A 573 13.64 2.63 1.95
C ARG A 573 13.29 1.57 2.98
N ALA A 574 13.98 1.45 4.12
CA ALA A 574 13.55 0.58 5.19
C ALA A 574 12.18 1.05 5.75
N PRO A 575 11.29 0.14 6.16
CA PRO A 575 10.03 0.50 6.78
C PRO A 575 10.27 1.20 8.12
N ARG A 576 9.52 2.27 8.36
CA ARG A 576 9.60 3.06 9.59
C ARG A 576 8.40 2.85 10.50
N HIS A 577 7.22 2.84 9.92
CA HIS A 577 5.94 2.54 10.58
C HIS A 577 4.84 2.35 9.55
N LEU A 578 3.71 1.77 9.98
CA LEU A 578 2.52 1.70 9.16
C LEU A 578 1.67 2.97 9.29
N GLY A 579 1.17 3.45 8.15
CA GLY A 579 0.07 4.38 8.02
C GLY A 579 -1.19 3.69 7.52
N ILE A 580 -2.27 4.46 7.33
CA ILE A 580 -3.51 4.02 6.70
C ILE A 580 -3.46 4.44 5.23
N HIS A 581 -3.80 3.54 4.32
CA HIS A 581 -3.99 3.88 2.91
C HIS A 581 -5.15 4.88 2.75
N SER A 582 -5.02 5.83 1.83
CA SER A 582 -5.97 6.93 1.68
C SER A 582 -7.40 6.49 1.35
N GLY A 583 -7.58 5.35 0.69
CA GLY A 583 -8.88 4.87 0.21
C GLY A 583 -9.12 3.39 0.33
N GLY A 584 -8.07 2.57 0.22
CA GLY A 584 -8.21 1.12 0.06
C GLY A 584 -8.86 0.43 1.23
N MET A 585 -9.92 -0.32 0.95
CA MET A 585 -10.53 -1.30 1.85
C MET A 585 -10.49 -2.67 1.20
N VAL A 586 -10.32 -3.70 2.00
CA VAL A 586 -10.43 -5.10 1.58
C VAL A 586 -11.65 -5.71 2.23
N ILE A 587 -12.37 -6.55 1.49
CA ILE A 587 -13.51 -7.33 1.94
C ILE A 587 -13.25 -8.78 1.52
N CYS A 588 -13.38 -9.75 2.45
CA CYS A 588 -13.06 -11.16 2.23
C CYS A 588 -14.27 -12.09 2.38
N ASP A 589 -14.19 -13.26 1.74
CA ASP A 589 -15.16 -14.37 1.84
C ASP A 589 -15.13 -15.07 3.21
N ARG A 590 -14.00 -14.98 3.90
CA ARG A 590 -13.76 -15.52 5.24
C ARG A 590 -13.21 -14.42 6.15
N PRO A 591 -13.12 -14.67 7.48
CA PRO A 591 -12.53 -13.66 8.35
C PRO A 591 -11.15 -13.20 7.87
N ILE A 592 -11.02 -11.92 7.55
CA ILE A 592 -9.75 -11.36 7.07
C ILE A 592 -8.64 -11.50 8.10
N VAL A 593 -9.02 -11.56 9.36
CA VAL A 593 -8.11 -11.79 10.49
C VAL A 593 -7.41 -13.16 10.45
N GLU A 594 -7.90 -14.11 9.64
CA GLU A 594 -7.26 -15.41 9.39
C GLU A 594 -6.24 -15.36 8.25
N VAL A 595 -6.28 -14.30 7.44
CA VAL A 595 -5.41 -14.08 6.30
C VAL A 595 -4.29 -13.11 6.65
N CYS A 596 -4.65 -11.97 7.23
CA CYS A 596 -3.74 -10.91 7.64
C CYS A 596 -4.19 -10.32 8.98
N PRO A 597 -3.28 -10.16 9.94
CA PRO A 597 -3.63 -9.49 11.19
C PRO A 597 -4.14 -8.07 10.95
N VAL A 598 -5.07 -7.64 11.80
CA VAL A 598 -5.59 -6.27 11.83
C VAL A 598 -5.23 -5.57 13.13
N GLU A 599 -5.02 -4.26 13.03
CA GLU A 599 -4.74 -3.39 14.18
C GLU A 599 -5.60 -2.13 14.13
N TRP A 600 -5.70 -1.39 15.24
CA TRP A 600 -6.37 -0.10 15.22
C TRP A 600 -5.58 0.95 14.44
N GLY A 601 -6.28 1.69 13.58
CA GLY A 601 -5.76 2.92 12.98
C GLY A 601 -5.65 4.04 14.01
N ARG A 602 -4.73 5.00 13.80
CA ARG A 602 -4.62 6.20 14.66
C ARG A 602 -5.79 7.18 14.53
N PHE A 603 -6.73 6.91 13.66
CA PHE A 603 -7.89 7.77 13.47
C PHE A 603 -8.89 7.49 14.60
N SER A 604 -8.98 8.43 15.55
CA SER A 604 -10.01 8.46 16.60
C SER A 604 -11.06 9.51 16.21
N GLY A 605 -12.33 9.09 16.13
CA GLY A 605 -13.47 9.97 16.02
C GLY A 605 -14.29 9.89 17.32
N ARG A 606 -15.09 10.91 17.62
CA ARG A 606 -16.20 10.77 18.59
C ARG A 606 -17.29 9.97 17.88
N ALA A 607 -17.27 8.65 18.05
CA ALA A 607 -18.44 7.84 17.72
C ALA A 607 -19.35 7.85 18.94
N SER A 608 -20.57 8.29 18.77
CA SER A 608 -21.62 7.96 19.73
C SER A 608 -21.85 6.44 19.64
N LEU A 609 -21.61 5.69 20.69
CA LEU A 609 -21.88 4.25 20.80
C LEU A 609 -23.37 3.90 20.63
N ARG A 610 -24.23 4.88 20.33
CA ARG A 610 -25.65 4.67 20.02
C ARG A 610 -25.88 3.94 18.70
N ASP A 611 -24.87 3.86 17.82
CA ASP A 611 -24.99 3.23 16.48
C ASP A 611 -24.44 1.80 16.42
N GLY A 612 -24.70 0.99 17.44
CA GLY A 612 -24.70 -0.47 17.31
C GLY A 612 -23.33 -1.11 17.05
N ILE A 613 -22.27 -0.70 17.75
CA ILE A 613 -21.11 -1.53 17.97
C ILE A 613 -21.45 -2.40 19.20
N ASP A 614 -21.52 -3.71 18.99
CA ASP A 614 -21.93 -4.74 19.94
C ASP A 614 -21.93 -4.34 21.43
N GLY A 615 -23.11 -4.13 22.00
CA GLY A 615 -23.37 -4.27 23.44
C GLY A 615 -22.79 -3.23 24.40
N GLY A 616 -22.38 -2.07 23.95
CA GLY A 616 -21.74 -1.05 24.80
C GLY A 616 -22.71 -0.15 25.57
N ASP A 617 -22.42 0.07 26.83
CA ASP A 617 -23.08 0.85 27.88
C ASP A 617 -23.04 2.39 27.62
N GLY A 618 -23.54 2.88 26.53
CA GLY A 618 -23.93 4.29 26.31
C GLY A 618 -22.97 5.42 26.71
N ARG A 619 -21.67 5.19 26.86
CA ARG A 619 -20.68 6.22 27.19
C ARG A 619 -20.09 6.86 25.95
N ASP A 620 -19.85 8.16 25.97
CA ASP A 620 -19.10 8.89 24.95
C ASP A 620 -17.59 8.59 25.07
N GLU A 621 -17.17 7.38 24.68
CA GLU A 621 -15.75 7.04 24.58
C GLU A 621 -15.21 7.39 23.19
N VAL A 622 -13.97 7.91 23.16
CA VAL A 622 -13.21 8.09 21.91
C VAL A 622 -12.73 6.72 21.48
N VAL A 623 -13.43 6.11 20.53
CA VAL A 623 -13.12 4.77 20.04
C VAL A 623 -12.35 4.87 18.72
N PRO A 624 -11.30 4.07 18.49
CA PRO A 624 -10.71 3.91 17.18
C PRO A 624 -11.76 3.40 16.19
N LEU A 625 -11.99 4.14 15.11
CA LEU A 625 -13.09 3.84 14.18
C LEU A 625 -12.70 2.86 13.08
N ARG A 626 -11.40 2.65 12.83
CA ARG A 626 -10.91 1.92 11.67
C ARG A 626 -9.95 0.81 12.06
N THR A 627 -10.20 -0.37 11.52
CA THR A 627 -9.24 -1.47 11.51
C THR A 627 -8.37 -1.40 10.26
N VAL A 628 -7.08 -1.68 10.40
CA VAL A 628 -6.07 -1.59 9.33
C VAL A 628 -5.33 -2.91 9.25
N LEU A 629 -5.17 -3.45 8.05
CA LEU A 629 -4.34 -4.62 7.78
C LEU A 629 -2.87 -4.31 8.11
N GLN A 630 -2.10 -5.34 8.39
CA GLN A 630 -0.65 -5.23 8.47
C GLN A 630 0.05 -5.19 7.11
N TRP A 631 -0.68 -5.38 6.02
CA TRP A 631 -0.19 -5.41 4.63
C TRP A 631 -0.52 -4.16 3.84
N ASP A 632 0.39 -3.77 2.97
CA ASP A 632 0.17 -2.69 2.01
C ASP A 632 -0.60 -3.18 0.75
N LYS A 633 -0.83 -2.25 -0.19
CA LYS A 633 -1.56 -2.55 -1.43
C LYS A 633 -0.88 -3.60 -2.30
N ASP A 634 0.45 -3.63 -2.30
CA ASP A 634 1.23 -4.55 -3.13
C ASP A 634 1.25 -5.96 -2.51
N ASP A 635 1.31 -6.05 -1.19
CA ASP A 635 1.17 -7.31 -0.46
C ASP A 635 -0.24 -7.90 -0.63
N CYS A 636 -1.28 -7.05 -0.51
CA CYS A 636 -2.67 -7.45 -0.76
C CYS A 636 -2.84 -8.01 -2.18
N ALA A 637 -2.29 -7.33 -3.19
CA ALA A 637 -2.37 -7.77 -4.58
C ALA A 637 -1.62 -9.09 -4.81
N ALA A 638 -0.45 -9.29 -4.20
CA ALA A 638 0.36 -10.50 -4.34
C ALA A 638 -0.35 -11.76 -3.79
N VAL A 639 -1.20 -11.60 -2.76
CA VAL A 639 -1.98 -12.69 -2.15
C VAL A 639 -3.38 -12.82 -2.76
N GLY A 640 -3.76 -11.94 -3.71
CA GLY A 640 -5.06 -11.98 -4.36
C GLY A 640 -6.19 -11.31 -3.58
N LEU A 641 -5.87 -10.51 -2.56
CA LEU A 641 -6.84 -9.67 -1.87
C LEU A 641 -7.33 -8.54 -2.78
N VAL A 642 -8.63 -8.43 -2.92
CA VAL A 642 -9.26 -7.40 -3.75
C VAL A 642 -9.47 -6.12 -2.96
N LYS A 643 -8.90 -5.04 -3.47
CA LYS A 643 -8.99 -3.71 -2.89
C LYS A 643 -10.15 -2.92 -3.51
N PHE A 644 -10.93 -2.24 -2.68
CA PHE A 644 -11.95 -1.27 -3.05
C PHE A 644 -11.48 0.12 -2.60
N ASP A 645 -11.27 1.05 -3.52
CA ASP A 645 -10.81 2.39 -3.17
C ASP A 645 -11.97 3.35 -2.91
N LEU A 646 -12.12 3.76 -1.64
CA LEU A 646 -13.08 4.75 -1.16
C LEU A 646 -12.33 6.06 -0.88
N LEU A 647 -12.23 6.93 -1.87
CA LEU A 647 -11.41 8.14 -1.80
C LEU A 647 -12.24 9.36 -1.39
N GLY A 648 -11.66 10.29 -0.64
CA GLY A 648 -12.32 11.56 -0.32
C GLY A 648 -11.96 12.63 -1.35
N LEU A 649 -12.96 13.26 -1.96
CA LEU A 649 -12.78 14.35 -2.91
C LEU A 649 -13.55 15.61 -2.46
N GLY A 650 -12.81 16.67 -2.07
CA GLY A 650 -13.41 17.94 -1.62
C GLY A 650 -14.24 18.64 -2.69
N MET A 651 -13.92 18.43 -3.98
CA MET A 651 -14.70 19.01 -5.06
C MET A 651 -16.13 18.45 -5.14
N LEU A 652 -16.34 17.16 -4.84
CA LEU A 652 -17.70 16.60 -4.77
C LEU A 652 -18.53 17.25 -3.66
N GLU A 653 -17.93 17.54 -2.53
CA GLU A 653 -18.58 18.27 -1.43
C GLU A 653 -18.93 19.71 -1.84
N ALA A 654 -18.01 20.41 -2.53
CA ALA A 654 -18.28 21.75 -3.07
C ALA A 654 -19.42 21.74 -4.08
N LEU A 655 -19.47 20.73 -4.97
CA LEU A 655 -20.57 20.55 -5.94
C LEU A 655 -21.88 20.23 -5.24
N HIS A 656 -21.88 19.42 -4.17
CA HIS A 656 -23.06 19.12 -3.38
C HIS A 656 -23.63 20.41 -2.77
N HIS A 657 -22.81 21.23 -2.14
CA HIS A 657 -23.22 22.53 -1.63
C HIS A 657 -23.76 23.46 -2.73
N CYS A 658 -23.15 23.49 -3.93
CA CYS A 658 -23.67 24.27 -5.06
C CYS A 658 -25.07 23.81 -5.46
N VAL A 659 -25.30 22.50 -5.57
CA VAL A 659 -26.63 21.94 -5.88
C VAL A 659 -27.65 22.32 -4.82
N ASP A 660 -27.29 22.21 -3.53
CA ASP A 660 -28.15 22.61 -2.42
C ASP A 660 -28.48 24.11 -2.44
N PHE A 661 -27.52 24.97 -2.77
CA PHE A 661 -27.77 26.40 -2.92
C PHE A 661 -28.70 26.71 -4.08
N VAL A 662 -28.52 26.04 -5.23
CA VAL A 662 -29.42 26.18 -6.39
C VAL A 662 -30.83 25.73 -6.04
N ARG A 663 -30.95 24.58 -5.36
CA ARG A 663 -32.24 24.08 -4.88
C ARG A 663 -32.92 25.09 -3.93
N ALA A 664 -32.18 25.59 -2.95
CA ALA A 664 -32.71 26.52 -1.98
C ALA A 664 -33.10 27.89 -2.58
N ALA A 665 -32.32 28.41 -3.53
CA ALA A 665 -32.54 29.73 -4.12
C ALA A 665 -33.56 29.72 -5.27
N HIS A 666 -33.58 28.63 -6.05
CA HIS A 666 -34.37 28.59 -7.31
C HIS A 666 -35.40 27.45 -7.37
N GLY A 667 -35.42 26.53 -6.39
CA GLY A 667 -36.30 25.35 -6.40
C GLY A 667 -35.98 24.36 -7.52
N VAL A 668 -34.77 24.41 -8.10
CA VAL A 668 -34.37 23.57 -9.24
C VAL A 668 -33.56 22.40 -8.73
N GLU A 669 -33.96 21.17 -9.11
CA GLU A 669 -33.16 19.96 -8.91
C GLU A 669 -32.15 19.84 -10.04
N VAL A 670 -30.85 19.77 -9.68
CA VAL A 670 -29.75 19.63 -10.63
C VAL A 670 -29.24 18.20 -10.65
N ASP A 671 -29.34 17.53 -11.79
CA ASP A 671 -28.67 16.24 -12.05
C ASP A 671 -27.40 16.49 -12.85
N LEU A 672 -26.24 16.29 -12.20
CA LEU A 672 -24.92 16.51 -12.82
C LEU A 672 -24.65 15.62 -14.05
N ALA A 673 -25.34 14.47 -14.17
CA ALA A 673 -25.21 13.58 -15.32
C ALA A 673 -25.92 14.09 -16.58
N THR A 674 -26.89 14.98 -16.42
CA THR A 674 -27.80 15.42 -17.50
C THR A 674 -27.85 16.95 -17.67
N ILE A 675 -26.94 17.70 -17.01
CA ILE A 675 -26.87 19.17 -17.14
C ILE A 675 -26.80 19.56 -18.63
N PRO A 676 -27.68 20.45 -19.09
CA PRO A 676 -27.66 20.96 -20.47
C PRO A 676 -26.40 21.81 -20.69
N GLN A 677 -25.89 21.79 -21.91
CA GLN A 677 -24.78 22.67 -22.31
C GLN A 677 -25.34 24.07 -22.59
N ASP A 678 -24.91 25.03 -21.74
CA ASP A 678 -25.36 26.42 -21.87
C ASP A 678 -24.32 27.24 -22.67
N PRO A 679 -24.69 27.82 -23.81
CA PRO A 679 -23.83 28.66 -24.62
C PRO A 679 -23.23 29.87 -23.88
N GLU A 680 -23.94 30.42 -22.89
CA GLU A 680 -23.43 31.56 -22.11
C GLU A 680 -22.27 31.18 -21.22
N VAL A 681 -22.28 29.92 -20.68
CA VAL A 681 -21.15 29.39 -19.94
C VAL A 681 -19.92 29.27 -20.83
N TYR A 682 -20.06 28.78 -22.06
CA TYR A 682 -18.94 28.70 -23.00
C TYR A 682 -18.46 30.07 -23.44
N ALA A 683 -19.36 31.03 -23.63
CA ALA A 683 -18.98 32.42 -23.92
C ALA A 683 -18.19 33.05 -22.74
N MET A 684 -18.55 32.77 -21.50
CA MET A 684 -17.82 33.17 -20.31
C MET A 684 -16.40 32.56 -20.33
N LEU A 685 -16.27 31.26 -20.58
CA LEU A 685 -14.99 30.56 -20.66
C LEU A 685 -14.10 31.09 -21.80
N CYS A 686 -14.69 31.41 -22.96
CA CYS A 686 -13.98 32.04 -24.07
C CYS A 686 -13.35 33.39 -23.73
N ARG A 687 -13.89 34.12 -22.72
CA ARG A 687 -13.32 35.36 -22.20
C ARG A 687 -12.26 35.10 -21.10
N ALA A 688 -11.95 33.86 -20.81
CA ALA A 688 -11.10 33.44 -19.71
C ALA A 688 -11.64 33.87 -18.31
N ASP A 689 -12.92 34.07 -18.19
CA ASP A 689 -13.59 34.36 -16.93
C ASP A 689 -13.89 33.04 -16.20
N SER A 690 -12.83 32.36 -15.77
CA SER A 690 -12.88 31.01 -15.22
C SER A 690 -12.27 30.88 -13.80
N VAL A 691 -12.09 32.00 -13.10
CA VAL A 691 -11.65 31.96 -11.70
C VAL A 691 -12.73 31.31 -10.83
N GLY A 692 -12.38 30.30 -10.07
CA GLY A 692 -13.31 29.50 -9.30
C GLY A 692 -14.00 28.36 -10.09
N VAL A 693 -13.71 28.22 -11.39
CA VAL A 693 -14.16 27.08 -12.20
C VAL A 693 -13.11 26.00 -12.16
N PHE A 694 -13.45 24.87 -11.53
CA PHE A 694 -12.52 23.77 -11.31
C PHE A 694 -11.84 23.30 -12.60
N GLN A 695 -10.54 23.03 -12.50
CA GLN A 695 -9.67 22.52 -13.57
C GLN A 695 -9.39 23.45 -14.75
N VAL A 696 -10.04 24.61 -14.89
CA VAL A 696 -9.80 25.55 -16.00
C VAL A 696 -9.39 26.95 -15.51
N GLU A 697 -8.95 27.09 -14.28
CA GLU A 697 -8.55 28.35 -13.64
C GLU A 697 -7.02 28.58 -13.52
N SER A 698 -6.21 27.62 -14.00
CA SER A 698 -4.75 27.85 -14.02
C SER A 698 -4.37 28.90 -15.07
N ARG A 699 -3.28 29.65 -14.84
CA ARG A 699 -2.79 30.67 -15.78
C ARG A 699 -2.64 30.14 -17.21
N ALA A 700 -2.16 28.92 -17.37
CA ALA A 700 -1.95 28.31 -18.68
C ALA A 700 -3.31 27.98 -19.36
N GLN A 701 -4.27 27.48 -18.63
CA GLN A 701 -5.62 27.19 -19.12
C GLN A 701 -6.37 28.47 -19.46
N MET A 702 -6.38 29.46 -18.55
CA MET A 702 -6.99 30.78 -18.82
C MET A 702 -6.38 31.49 -20.05
N ALA A 703 -5.09 31.31 -20.30
CA ALA A 703 -4.44 31.82 -21.50
C ALA A 703 -4.82 31.06 -22.79
N THR A 704 -5.25 29.79 -22.63
CA THR A 704 -5.61 28.92 -23.76
C THR A 704 -7.09 29.04 -24.14
N LEU A 705 -8.01 29.19 -23.17
CA LEU A 705 -9.45 29.33 -23.40
C LEU A 705 -9.86 30.29 -24.52
N PRO A 706 -9.36 31.55 -24.60
CA PRO A 706 -9.68 32.48 -25.71
C PRO A 706 -9.17 32.03 -27.05
N ARG A 707 -8.16 31.17 -27.08
CA ARG A 707 -7.55 30.65 -28.32
C ARG A 707 -8.28 29.41 -28.80
N LEU A 708 -8.67 28.54 -27.83
CA LEU A 708 -9.41 27.29 -28.06
C LEU A 708 -10.85 27.57 -28.46
N ARG A 709 -11.49 28.52 -27.82
CA ARG A 709 -12.91 28.88 -27.99
C ARG A 709 -13.83 27.66 -27.84
N PRO A 710 -13.97 27.16 -26.61
CA PRO A 710 -14.81 26.00 -26.37
C PRO A 710 -16.29 26.33 -26.67
N GLU A 711 -16.97 25.41 -27.34
CA GLU A 711 -18.40 25.46 -27.66
C GLU A 711 -19.16 24.30 -27.05
N THR A 712 -18.45 23.25 -26.69
CA THR A 712 -19.00 22.02 -26.13
C THR A 712 -18.15 21.57 -24.93
N PHE A 713 -18.74 20.68 -24.10
CA PHE A 713 -18.00 20.06 -23.00
C PHE A 713 -16.78 19.29 -23.48
N TYR A 714 -16.86 18.66 -24.64
CA TYR A 714 -15.71 17.93 -25.19
C TYR A 714 -14.51 18.84 -25.50
N ASP A 715 -14.75 20.10 -25.87
CA ASP A 715 -13.66 21.07 -26.08
C ASP A 715 -12.90 21.33 -24.77
N LEU A 716 -13.60 21.33 -23.62
CA LEU A 716 -12.96 21.45 -22.30
C LEU A 716 -12.15 20.19 -21.94
N VAL A 717 -12.66 19.00 -22.30
CA VAL A 717 -11.92 17.75 -22.14
C VAL A 717 -10.62 17.81 -22.95
N VAL A 718 -10.65 18.33 -24.17
CA VAL A 718 -9.46 18.55 -25.00
C VAL A 718 -8.51 19.58 -24.36
N GLU A 719 -9.03 20.68 -23.81
CA GLU A 719 -8.21 21.67 -23.13
C GLU A 719 -7.44 21.09 -21.94
N VAL A 720 -8.16 20.36 -21.08
CA VAL A 720 -7.54 19.69 -19.94
C VAL A 720 -6.51 18.64 -20.37
N ALA A 721 -6.71 17.99 -21.51
CA ALA A 721 -5.73 17.07 -22.09
C ALA A 721 -4.48 17.79 -22.64
N LEU A 722 -4.65 18.97 -23.25
CA LEU A 722 -3.57 19.78 -23.80
C LEU A 722 -2.74 20.48 -22.69
N ILE A 723 -3.42 21.01 -21.67
CA ILE A 723 -2.82 21.82 -20.60
C ILE A 723 -3.05 21.12 -19.26
N ARG A 724 -2.13 20.26 -18.89
CA ARG A 724 -2.13 19.54 -17.62
C ARG A 724 -0.83 19.71 -16.85
N PRO A 725 -0.81 19.52 -15.50
CA PRO A 725 0.43 19.46 -14.73
C PRO A 725 1.35 18.36 -15.26
N GLY A 726 2.60 18.70 -15.54
CA GLY A 726 3.60 17.78 -16.08
C GLY A 726 4.28 18.33 -17.32
N PRO A 727 5.21 17.60 -17.93
CA PRO A 727 5.85 18.04 -19.16
C PRO A 727 4.80 18.18 -20.26
N ILE A 728 4.58 19.40 -20.68
CA ILE A 728 3.79 19.70 -21.87
C ILE A 728 4.48 18.97 -23.02
N GLN A 729 3.76 18.07 -23.67
CA GLN A 729 4.18 17.58 -24.98
C GLN A 729 4.03 18.76 -25.95
N GLY A 730 5.06 19.61 -25.98
CA GLY A 730 5.02 20.96 -26.59
C GLY A 730 4.76 20.99 -28.09
N GLY A 731 4.65 19.80 -28.73
CA GLY A 731 4.30 19.70 -30.12
C GLY A 731 2.79 19.68 -30.43
N SER A 732 1.92 19.28 -29.48
CA SER A 732 0.49 19.01 -29.74
C SER A 732 -0.41 20.25 -29.61
N VAL A 733 -0.07 21.19 -28.76
CA VAL A 733 -0.89 22.40 -28.51
C VAL A 733 -1.02 23.28 -29.73
N HIS A 734 0.09 23.55 -30.40
CA HIS A 734 0.10 24.45 -31.56
C HIS A 734 -0.66 23.88 -32.76
N PRO A 735 -0.45 22.64 -33.23
CA PRO A 735 -1.22 22.06 -34.32
C PRO A 735 -2.72 22.04 -34.04
N TYR A 736 -3.14 21.61 -32.84
CA TYR A 736 -4.57 21.56 -32.49
C TYR A 736 -5.21 22.96 -32.59
N ILE A 737 -4.64 23.97 -31.94
CA ILE A 737 -5.18 25.33 -31.93
C ILE A 737 -5.19 25.93 -33.35
N ARG A 738 -4.16 25.67 -34.17
CA ARG A 738 -4.10 26.18 -35.58
C ARG A 738 -5.19 25.53 -36.42
N ARG A 739 -5.39 24.23 -36.33
CA ARG A 739 -6.44 23.50 -37.05
C ARG A 739 -7.83 23.90 -36.58
N ARG A 740 -8.04 24.07 -35.28
CA ARG A 740 -9.31 24.60 -34.71
C ARG A 740 -9.66 26.00 -35.25
N LYS A 741 -8.66 26.84 -35.50
CA LYS A 741 -8.81 28.18 -36.09
C LYS A 741 -8.87 28.22 -37.60
N GLY A 742 -8.79 27.10 -38.26
CA GLY A 742 -8.73 27.05 -39.75
C GLY A 742 -7.43 27.59 -40.34
N LEU A 743 -6.40 27.80 -39.53
CA LEU A 743 -5.07 28.27 -39.98
C LEU A 743 -4.20 27.17 -40.57
N GLU A 744 -4.58 25.95 -40.34
CA GLU A 744 -3.93 24.73 -40.85
C GLU A 744 -5.02 23.71 -41.21
N PRO A 745 -4.92 23.04 -42.39
CA PRO A 745 -5.89 22.04 -42.77
C PRO A 745 -5.81 20.80 -41.80
N VAL A 746 -6.94 20.21 -41.51
CA VAL A 746 -6.95 18.91 -40.83
C VAL A 746 -6.47 17.86 -41.81
N THR A 747 -5.40 17.17 -41.47
CA THR A 747 -4.80 16.12 -42.31
C THR A 747 -4.52 14.88 -41.47
N TYR A 748 -4.69 13.73 -42.10
CA TYR A 748 -4.36 12.44 -41.52
C TYR A 748 -3.22 11.81 -42.32
N LEU A 749 -2.28 11.16 -41.62
CA LEU A 749 -1.17 10.45 -42.28
C LEU A 749 -1.66 9.25 -43.12
N HIS A 750 -2.81 8.71 -42.75
CA HIS A 750 -3.49 7.62 -43.47
C HIS A 750 -5.01 7.75 -43.24
N PRO A 751 -5.86 7.41 -44.23
CA PRO A 751 -7.33 7.45 -44.04
C PRO A 751 -7.86 6.63 -42.86
N LEU A 752 -7.24 5.50 -42.54
CA LEU A 752 -7.62 4.66 -41.39
C LEU A 752 -7.42 5.37 -40.01
N LEU A 753 -6.71 6.48 -39.97
CA LEU A 753 -6.52 7.28 -38.73
C LEU A 753 -7.68 8.24 -38.46
N GLU A 754 -8.51 8.52 -39.47
CA GLU A 754 -9.59 9.50 -39.37
C GLU A 754 -10.59 9.14 -38.27
N PRO A 755 -11.14 7.90 -38.15
CA PRO A 755 -12.09 7.56 -37.11
C PRO A 755 -11.55 7.78 -35.69
N ALA A 756 -10.28 7.49 -35.46
CA ALA A 756 -9.64 7.66 -34.17
C ALA A 756 -9.30 9.13 -33.82
N LEU A 757 -9.02 9.96 -34.82
CA LEU A 757 -8.45 11.31 -34.65
C LEU A 757 -9.40 12.44 -35.06
N GLU A 758 -10.54 12.16 -35.64
CA GLU A 758 -11.50 13.17 -36.11
C GLU A 758 -11.88 14.16 -35.01
N LYS A 759 -12.26 13.67 -33.84
CA LYS A 759 -12.67 14.49 -32.67
C LYS A 759 -11.55 15.38 -32.14
N THR A 760 -10.29 15.11 -32.46
CA THR A 760 -9.11 15.88 -32.06
C THR A 760 -8.38 16.51 -33.25
N LEU A 761 -9.05 16.67 -34.35
CA LEU A 761 -8.57 17.38 -35.56
C LEU A 761 -7.24 16.78 -36.07
N GLY A 762 -7.12 15.46 -36.04
CA GLY A 762 -5.91 14.75 -36.50
C GLY A 762 -4.72 14.78 -35.54
N VAL A 763 -4.92 15.21 -34.29
CA VAL A 763 -3.86 15.25 -33.27
C VAL A 763 -4.11 14.18 -32.21
N PRO A 764 -3.21 13.22 -31.98
CA PRO A 764 -3.38 12.22 -30.91
C PRO A 764 -3.16 12.87 -29.53
N LEU A 765 -4.19 12.90 -28.71
CA LEU A 765 -4.20 13.51 -27.37
C LEU A 765 -4.46 12.51 -26.25
N PHE A 766 -5.26 11.48 -26.53
CA PHE A 766 -5.74 10.53 -25.54
C PHE A 766 -5.13 9.13 -25.74
N GLN A 767 -4.95 8.40 -24.66
CA GLN A 767 -4.45 7.01 -24.70
C GLN A 767 -5.41 6.09 -25.47
N GLU A 768 -6.70 6.34 -25.37
CA GLU A 768 -7.76 5.62 -26.10
C GLU A 768 -7.59 5.75 -27.62
N GLN A 769 -7.17 6.90 -28.09
CA GLN A 769 -6.88 7.10 -29.51
C GLN A 769 -5.70 6.25 -29.98
N LEU A 770 -4.67 6.07 -29.15
CA LEU A 770 -3.56 5.17 -29.47
C LEU A 770 -4.01 3.71 -29.54
N MET A 771 -4.91 3.29 -28.65
CA MET A 771 -5.51 1.96 -28.72
C MET A 771 -6.35 1.80 -29.99
N GLN A 772 -7.20 2.78 -30.31
CA GLN A 772 -8.02 2.74 -31.51
C GLN A 772 -7.18 2.71 -32.78
N ILE A 773 -6.09 3.50 -32.83
CA ILE A 773 -5.13 3.48 -33.94
C ILE A 773 -4.49 2.10 -34.08
N ALA A 774 -4.10 1.46 -33.00
CA ALA A 774 -3.54 0.12 -33.04
C ALA A 774 -4.52 -0.92 -33.59
N ILE A 775 -5.80 -0.79 -33.25
CA ILE A 775 -6.88 -1.64 -33.75
C ILE A 775 -7.13 -1.38 -35.22
N ASP A 776 -7.41 -0.12 -35.60
CA ASP A 776 -7.89 0.22 -36.94
C ASP A 776 -6.79 0.14 -37.99
N VAL A 777 -5.54 0.46 -37.67
CA VAL A 777 -4.43 0.55 -38.62
C VAL A 777 -3.54 -0.69 -38.60
N ALA A 778 -3.24 -1.22 -37.39
CA ALA A 778 -2.33 -2.35 -37.23
C ALA A 778 -3.07 -3.70 -37.03
N GLY A 779 -4.42 -3.70 -36.95
CA GLY A 779 -5.20 -4.91 -36.80
C GLY A 779 -5.03 -5.60 -35.43
N PHE A 780 -4.66 -4.83 -34.40
CA PHE A 780 -4.55 -5.34 -33.03
C PHE A 780 -5.94 -5.69 -32.50
N THR A 781 -6.03 -6.73 -31.71
CA THR A 781 -7.22 -6.92 -30.86
C THR A 781 -7.27 -5.83 -29.79
N PRO A 782 -8.45 -5.52 -29.21
CA PRO A 782 -8.57 -4.56 -28.13
C PRO A 782 -7.66 -4.86 -26.92
N ALA A 783 -7.46 -6.14 -26.60
CA ALA A 783 -6.58 -6.57 -25.52
C ALA A 783 -5.09 -6.30 -25.84
N GLU A 784 -4.64 -6.60 -27.06
CA GLU A 784 -3.28 -6.27 -27.52
C GLU A 784 -3.04 -4.74 -27.56
N ALA A 785 -4.06 -3.97 -27.89
CA ALA A 785 -3.99 -2.51 -27.85
C ALA A 785 -3.84 -1.98 -26.40
N ASP A 786 -4.49 -2.61 -25.42
CA ASP A 786 -4.27 -2.27 -24.01
C ASP A 786 -2.87 -2.67 -23.52
N GLU A 787 -2.35 -3.82 -23.95
CA GLU A 787 -0.96 -4.23 -23.67
C GLU A 787 0.04 -3.20 -24.24
N LEU A 788 -0.19 -2.71 -25.46
CA LEU A 788 0.61 -1.64 -26.07
C LEU A 788 0.57 -0.35 -25.22
N ARG A 789 -0.62 0.07 -24.80
CA ARG A 789 -0.79 1.24 -23.94
C ARG A 789 -0.03 1.09 -22.61
N GLN A 790 -0.13 -0.07 -21.97
CA GLN A 790 0.60 -0.36 -20.73
C GLN A 790 2.12 -0.37 -20.95
N ALA A 791 2.58 -0.93 -22.08
CA ALA A 791 3.99 -0.94 -22.43
C ALA A 791 4.54 0.48 -22.66
N MET A 792 3.75 1.41 -23.17
CA MET A 792 4.16 2.82 -23.38
C MET A 792 4.22 3.60 -22.06
N GLY A 793 3.46 3.20 -21.03
CA GLY A 793 3.41 3.86 -19.72
C GLY A 793 4.46 3.39 -18.71
N SER A 794 5.22 2.34 -18.99
CA SER A 794 6.19 1.75 -18.06
C SER A 794 7.61 1.72 -18.61
N LYS A 795 8.63 1.85 -17.76
CA LYS A 795 10.05 1.76 -18.17
C LYS A 795 10.53 0.35 -18.55
N ARG A 796 9.79 -0.69 -18.19
CA ARG A 796 9.95 -2.05 -18.76
C ARG A 796 9.44 -2.14 -20.22
N SER A 797 9.17 -0.99 -20.82
CA SER A 797 8.63 -0.85 -22.17
C SER A 797 9.51 -1.48 -23.26
N HIS A 798 10.84 -1.47 -23.11
CA HIS A 798 11.72 -1.94 -24.17
C HIS A 798 11.56 -3.45 -24.48
N GLU A 799 11.41 -4.31 -23.48
CA GLU A 799 11.17 -5.74 -23.71
C GLU A 799 9.74 -6.04 -24.18
N ARG A 800 8.74 -5.39 -23.57
CA ARG A 800 7.34 -5.51 -23.99
C ARG A 800 7.13 -4.91 -25.37
N MET A 801 7.68 -3.74 -25.63
CA MET A 801 7.68 -3.10 -26.95
C MET A 801 8.45 -3.94 -27.97
N GLY A 802 9.54 -4.59 -27.61
CA GLY A 802 10.29 -5.51 -28.46
C GLY A 802 9.50 -6.76 -28.87
N ARG A 803 8.60 -7.25 -28.01
CA ARG A 803 7.66 -8.34 -28.34
C ARG A 803 6.56 -7.87 -29.27
N LEU A 804 5.94 -6.74 -28.97
CA LEU A 804 4.88 -6.15 -29.80
C LEU A 804 5.39 -5.67 -31.17
N ARG A 805 6.64 -5.21 -31.26
CA ARG A 805 7.25 -4.79 -32.54
C ARG A 805 7.44 -5.93 -33.54
N ARG A 806 7.47 -7.18 -33.09
CA ARG A 806 7.60 -8.36 -33.97
C ARG A 806 6.25 -8.88 -34.49
N ARG A 807 5.16 -8.42 -33.89
CA ARG A 807 3.79 -8.60 -34.42
C ARG A 807 3.39 -7.45 -35.33
#